data_a939db3a08b044996c05f964bb43393a
#
_entry.id   a939db3a08b044996c05f964bb43393a
#
_cell.length_a   1.000
_cell.length_b   1.000
_cell.length_c   1.000
_cell.angle_alpha   90.00
_cell.angle_beta   90.00
_cell.angle_gamma   90.00
#
_symmetry.space_group_name_H-M   'P 1'
#
loop_
_entity.id
_entity.type
_entity.pdbx_description
1 polymer ?
#
loop_
_entity_poly.entity_id
_entity_poly.type
_entity_poly.pdbx_seq_one_letter_code
_entity_poly.pdbx_strand_id
1 'polypeptide(L)'
;MRTIDFLDKRVTGICNELKKLSVKQKFETSDWLIKPGNFLRPEDADADPAPFEPFDSRTMHWYGPDKHYWFRADVAVPQEMDGKPLWMHVCTQIDEWDDAKNPQFLLFVDGKVTQGVDMNHRDILLDRCAKGGQKYRLELQSYTGILHTEFNLIVDLREIDPEIEGLYYDMVVPLEAFPRLEEDGKARRDLENVLNEAVNLIDLRTPYNESFYQSIAAARRYLAKALYTDLAGHEEVIASCIGHTHIDVAWWWTVAQTREKVCRSFATVLKLMDEYPNYKFMSSQPQLYYFLKQRYPELYEQIKQRVAEGRWEPEGGMWVEADCNLTSGESLVRQFLYGKRFFKEEFGVDNRILWLPDVFGYSGALPQIMAKCGIDYFMTTKLAWNQFNKMPYDTFKWRGIDGTEILTHLVTTLGVGQSENDFFTTYNGILHPDALIGGWHRYQQKDINNDILISYGYGDGGGGPTRAMLETSTRMEKGIEGLPKVRQAFARTYFDELAERVKDNRRLPTWEGELYFEYHRGTYTSMARNKRSNRKIELHMMDLELLSLLAQAKVAYPEAEIDKLWHGILINQFHDILPGSSIHEVYEVTKKEYAEMEAEITALREERLNALTPAGEGVTVYNTTGFARSDVVELGDCKAEALQDEAGNVYPVQKTAEGAVAFLNNLPAKGSKTFAVVPAQASAAPFEIAADGHKIDTPFYTVTFDEHGQMTGIFDKENRREVLKPGQAGNLFRVYEDKPIYYDNWDIDIFYTEKFWDVTDLQDFTWTENGPVRATLHIERNYSNSTLVQDIHFLSLIHISEPTRLD
;
A
#
# COMPACT_ATOMS: atom_id res chain seq x y z
N MET A 1 5.21 40.34 -32.30
CA MET A 1 5.77 39.31 -33.18
C MET A 1 7.18 39.00 -32.69
N ARG A 2 7.46 37.76 -32.30
CA ARG A 2 8.80 37.34 -31.87
C ARG A 2 9.81 37.62 -32.97
N THR A 3 10.90 38.29 -32.66
CA THR A 3 11.97 38.53 -33.59
C THR A 3 12.88 37.29 -33.74
N ILE A 4 12.89 36.38 -32.76
CA ILE A 4 13.68 35.16 -32.78
C ILE A 4 12.81 34.03 -32.19
N ASP A 5 12.44 33.03 -33.01
CA ASP A 5 11.83 31.81 -32.60
C ASP A 5 12.87 30.70 -32.44
N PHE A 6 12.51 29.61 -31.75
CA PHE A 6 13.32 28.40 -31.61
C PHE A 6 14.52 28.49 -30.66
N LEU A 7 14.61 29.48 -29.76
CA LEU A 7 15.66 29.52 -28.75
C LEU A 7 15.63 28.27 -27.84
N ASP A 8 14.43 27.84 -27.43
CA ASP A 8 14.20 26.62 -26.68
C ASP A 8 14.72 25.38 -27.42
N LYS A 9 14.45 25.25 -28.71
CA LYS A 9 14.95 24.15 -29.55
C LYS A 9 16.45 24.16 -29.71
N ARG A 10 17.03 25.34 -29.80
CA ARG A 10 18.49 25.50 -29.84
C ARG A 10 19.14 25.04 -28.55
N VAL A 11 18.61 25.47 -27.40
CA VAL A 11 19.10 25.07 -26.07
C VAL A 11 18.93 23.55 -25.89
N THR A 12 17.74 22.99 -26.24
CA THR A 12 17.50 21.56 -26.21
C THR A 12 18.51 20.76 -27.03
N GLY A 13 18.83 21.22 -28.23
CA GLY A 13 19.85 20.57 -29.09
C GLY A 13 21.22 20.52 -28.42
N ILE A 14 21.65 21.64 -27.78
CA ILE A 14 22.93 21.69 -27.06
C ILE A 14 22.88 20.81 -25.78
N CYS A 15 21.79 20.84 -25.02
CA CYS A 15 21.64 19.94 -23.86
C CYS A 15 21.76 18.46 -24.26
N ASN A 16 21.12 18.05 -25.35
CA ASN A 16 21.23 16.68 -25.86
C ASN A 16 22.65 16.30 -26.26
N GLU A 17 23.40 17.25 -26.83
CA GLU A 17 24.82 17.04 -27.17
C GLU A 17 25.70 16.96 -25.91
N LEU A 18 25.51 17.84 -24.93
CA LEU A 18 26.22 17.79 -23.65
C LEU A 18 25.96 16.47 -22.91
N LYS A 19 24.68 15.98 -22.91
CA LYS A 19 24.34 14.69 -22.33
C LYS A 19 25.12 13.53 -22.95
N LYS A 20 25.29 13.53 -24.28
CA LYS A 20 26.09 12.51 -24.98
C LYS A 20 27.57 12.62 -24.62
N LEU A 21 28.10 13.87 -24.62
CA LEU A 21 29.49 14.14 -24.32
C LEU A 21 29.85 13.92 -22.84
N SER A 22 28.89 13.91 -21.92
CA SER A 22 29.16 13.62 -20.51
C SER A 22 29.68 12.19 -20.30
N VAL A 23 29.27 11.24 -21.12
CA VAL A 23 29.83 9.87 -21.15
C VAL A 23 31.06 9.87 -22.07
N LYS A 24 32.23 10.07 -21.49
CA LYS A 24 33.47 10.31 -22.23
C LYS A 24 34.09 9.02 -22.79
N GLN A 25 34.00 7.93 -22.02
CA GLN A 25 34.53 6.63 -22.41
C GLN A 25 33.59 5.51 -21.93
N LYS A 26 33.53 4.43 -22.71
CA LYS A 26 32.82 3.19 -22.38
C LYS A 26 33.71 1.98 -22.63
N PHE A 27 33.65 1.02 -21.72
CA PHE A 27 34.37 -0.23 -21.81
C PHE A 27 33.39 -1.38 -21.53
N GLU A 28 32.99 -2.11 -22.57
CA GLU A 28 32.04 -3.22 -22.45
C GLU A 28 32.66 -4.39 -21.70
N THR A 29 31.87 -5.01 -20.84
CA THR A 29 32.22 -6.27 -20.17
C THR A 29 31.37 -7.39 -20.74
N SER A 30 31.95 -8.47 -21.22
CA SER A 30 31.25 -9.56 -21.90
C SER A 30 31.33 -10.90 -21.22
N ASP A 31 32.43 -11.16 -20.51
CA ASP A 31 32.75 -12.47 -19.96
C ASP A 31 32.17 -12.61 -18.55
N TRP A 32 30.93 -13.03 -18.50
CA TRP A 32 30.17 -13.27 -17.26
C TRP A 32 30.03 -14.78 -17.00
N LEU A 33 29.69 -15.11 -15.80
CA LEU A 33 29.19 -16.41 -15.39
C LEU A 33 27.74 -16.25 -14.96
N ILE A 34 26.90 -17.26 -15.24
CA ILE A 34 25.48 -17.30 -14.84
C ILE A 34 25.21 -18.56 -14.03
N LYS A 35 24.36 -18.46 -13.03
CA LYS A 35 23.85 -19.58 -12.24
C LYS A 35 22.36 -19.38 -11.93
N PRO A 36 21.45 -20.30 -12.30
CA PRO A 36 20.06 -20.24 -11.88
C PRO A 36 19.93 -20.47 -10.36
N GLY A 37 19.10 -19.73 -9.69
CA GLY A 37 18.76 -19.92 -8.26
C GLY A 37 18.55 -18.61 -7.51
N ASN A 38 17.77 -18.70 -6.44
CA ASN A 38 17.54 -17.60 -5.52
C ASN A 38 18.45 -17.72 -4.31
N PHE A 39 19.62 -17.14 -4.38
CA PHE A 39 20.61 -17.12 -3.30
C PHE A 39 20.58 -15.75 -2.61
N LEU A 40 20.75 -15.72 -1.30
CA LEU A 40 20.74 -14.46 -0.55
C LEU A 40 22.06 -13.70 -0.66
N ARG A 41 23.18 -14.44 -0.68
CA ARG A 41 24.55 -13.91 -0.65
C ARG A 41 25.46 -14.63 -1.64
N PRO A 42 26.60 -14.04 -2.02
CA PRO A 42 27.62 -14.70 -2.84
C PRO A 42 28.04 -16.06 -2.29
N GLU A 43 28.21 -16.17 -0.96
CA GLU A 43 28.63 -17.39 -0.28
C GLU A 43 27.59 -18.51 -0.42
N ASP A 44 26.30 -18.17 -0.43
CA ASP A 44 25.22 -19.15 -0.63
C ASP A 44 25.24 -19.68 -2.06
N ALA A 45 25.48 -18.80 -3.04
CA ALA A 45 25.65 -19.20 -4.44
C ALA A 45 26.88 -20.08 -4.63
N ASP A 46 27.96 -19.86 -3.88
CA ASP A 46 29.18 -20.69 -3.93
C ASP A 46 28.98 -22.02 -3.21
N ALA A 47 28.19 -22.09 -2.17
CA ALA A 47 27.91 -23.32 -1.42
C ALA A 47 26.96 -24.28 -2.17
N ASP A 48 26.18 -23.82 -3.10
CA ASP A 48 25.30 -24.64 -3.92
C ASP A 48 26.14 -25.48 -4.90
N PRO A 49 25.89 -26.82 -5.04
CA PRO A 49 26.70 -27.72 -5.83
C PRO A 49 26.61 -27.51 -7.34
N ALA A 50 25.61 -26.82 -7.87
CA ALA A 50 25.54 -26.53 -9.29
C ALA A 50 26.65 -25.56 -9.69
N PRO A 51 27.33 -25.78 -10.83
CA PRO A 51 28.41 -24.89 -11.27
C PRO A 51 27.85 -23.56 -11.81
N PHE A 52 28.66 -22.51 -11.76
CA PHE A 52 28.45 -21.35 -12.62
C PHE A 52 28.81 -21.71 -14.06
N GLU A 53 27.96 -21.36 -15.02
CA GLU A 53 28.19 -21.58 -16.44
C GLU A 53 28.66 -20.29 -17.13
N PRO A 54 29.53 -20.39 -18.16
CA PRO A 54 29.95 -19.23 -18.96
C PRO A 54 28.74 -18.52 -19.59
N PHE A 55 28.73 -17.20 -19.56
CA PHE A 55 27.72 -16.35 -20.15
C PHE A 55 28.37 -15.18 -20.91
N ASP A 56 28.44 -15.28 -22.24
CA ASP A 56 28.83 -14.14 -23.08
C ASP A 56 27.64 -13.19 -23.27
N SER A 57 27.68 -12.07 -22.61
CA SER A 57 26.58 -11.09 -22.59
C SER A 57 26.28 -10.44 -23.95
N ARG A 58 27.18 -10.60 -24.96
CA ARG A 58 26.93 -10.09 -26.33
C ARG A 58 26.10 -11.02 -27.19
N THR A 59 26.03 -12.30 -26.86
CA THR A 59 25.44 -13.32 -27.72
C THR A 59 24.43 -14.21 -27.00
N MET A 60 24.46 -14.23 -25.68
CA MET A 60 23.58 -15.07 -24.85
C MET A 60 22.47 -14.22 -24.21
N HIS A 61 21.31 -14.85 -24.02
CA HIS A 61 20.17 -14.25 -23.38
C HIS A 61 19.78 -15.06 -22.14
N TRP A 62 19.13 -14.40 -21.19
CA TRP A 62 18.50 -15.05 -20.05
C TRP A 62 17.00 -14.75 -20.07
N TYR A 63 16.18 -15.61 -19.50
CA TYR A 63 14.77 -15.47 -19.76
C TYR A 63 13.86 -16.13 -18.72
N GLY A 64 12.55 -15.87 -18.86
CA GLY A 64 11.43 -16.47 -18.15
C GLY A 64 10.83 -15.57 -17.09
N PRO A 65 9.53 -15.64 -16.87
CA PRO A 65 8.88 -14.92 -15.79
C PRO A 65 9.20 -15.59 -14.45
N ASP A 66 9.25 -14.77 -13.43
CA ASP A 66 9.41 -15.18 -12.02
C ASP A 66 10.61 -16.12 -11.80
N LYS A 67 11.76 -15.75 -12.36
CA LYS A 67 13.03 -16.51 -12.26
C LYS A 67 14.09 -15.70 -11.54
N HIS A 68 14.99 -16.44 -10.89
CA HIS A 68 16.17 -15.87 -10.24
C HIS A 68 17.42 -16.43 -10.89
N TYR A 69 18.40 -15.53 -11.10
CA TYR A 69 19.72 -15.85 -11.60
C TYR A 69 20.76 -15.08 -10.81
N TRP A 70 21.95 -15.65 -10.75
CA TRP A 70 23.14 -15.01 -10.21
C TRP A 70 24.16 -14.82 -11.33
N PHE A 71 24.53 -13.57 -11.58
CA PHE A 71 25.60 -13.27 -12.53
C PHE A 71 26.86 -12.88 -11.77
N ARG A 72 28.03 -13.26 -12.31
CA ARG A 72 29.34 -12.98 -11.72
C ARG A 72 30.39 -12.65 -12.79
N ALA A 73 31.23 -11.62 -12.56
CA ALA A 73 32.37 -11.30 -13.36
C ALA A 73 33.52 -10.74 -12.51
N ASP A 74 34.79 -11.09 -12.83
CA ASP A 74 35.97 -10.41 -12.32
C ASP A 74 36.40 -9.37 -13.36
N VAL A 75 36.19 -8.09 -13.05
CA VAL A 75 36.42 -6.99 -14.00
C VAL A 75 37.62 -6.19 -13.60
N ALA A 76 38.57 -5.98 -14.53
CA ALA A 76 39.72 -5.12 -14.32
C ALA A 76 39.43 -3.69 -14.78
N VAL A 77 39.82 -2.71 -13.98
CA VAL A 77 39.72 -1.30 -14.34
C VAL A 77 40.64 -1.01 -15.52
N PRO A 78 40.15 -0.46 -16.64
CA PRO A 78 41.01 -0.06 -17.76
C PRO A 78 42.10 0.93 -17.34
N GLN A 79 43.27 0.85 -17.93
CA GLN A 79 44.41 1.76 -17.59
C GLN A 79 44.04 3.23 -17.86
N GLU A 80 43.22 3.50 -18.87
CA GLU A 80 42.68 4.77 -19.24
C GLU A 80 41.78 5.43 -18.17
N MET A 81 41.32 4.62 -17.21
CA MET A 81 40.48 5.06 -16.07
C MET A 81 41.29 5.40 -14.82
N ASP A 82 42.65 5.29 -14.87
CA ASP A 82 43.46 5.60 -13.69
C ASP A 82 43.26 7.04 -13.21
N GLY A 83 42.96 7.20 -11.93
CA GLY A 83 42.69 8.49 -11.30
C GLY A 83 41.32 9.14 -11.62
N LYS A 84 40.41 8.43 -12.30
CA LYS A 84 39.12 8.93 -12.75
C LYS A 84 37.93 8.30 -12.00
N PRO A 85 36.74 8.95 -11.99
CA PRO A 85 35.54 8.31 -11.51
C PRO A 85 35.16 7.12 -12.39
N LEU A 86 34.94 5.97 -11.77
CA LEU A 86 34.50 4.74 -12.41
C LEU A 86 33.04 4.48 -12.15
N TRP A 87 32.25 4.43 -13.22
CA TRP A 87 30.84 4.09 -13.20
C TRP A 87 30.62 2.72 -13.84
N MET A 88 29.65 1.98 -13.33
CA MET A 88 29.08 0.79 -13.95
C MET A 88 27.69 1.13 -14.46
N HIS A 89 27.37 0.71 -15.68
CA HIS A 89 26.05 0.82 -16.25
C HIS A 89 25.48 -0.54 -16.56
N VAL A 90 24.23 -0.79 -16.20
CA VAL A 90 23.53 -2.06 -16.44
C VAL A 90 22.24 -1.80 -17.22
N CYS A 91 22.03 -2.55 -18.29
CA CYS A 91 20.84 -2.43 -19.13
C CYS A 91 20.39 -3.80 -19.64
N THR A 92 19.09 -4.06 -19.64
CA THR A 92 18.49 -5.29 -20.17
C THR A 92 17.86 -5.10 -21.56
N GLN A 93 17.82 -3.86 -22.05
CA GLN A 93 17.14 -3.44 -23.30
C GLN A 93 15.63 -3.69 -23.32
N ILE A 94 15.04 -3.97 -22.17
CA ILE A 94 13.59 -4.05 -21.98
C ILE A 94 13.19 -2.90 -21.07
N ASP A 95 12.30 -2.03 -21.55
CA ASP A 95 11.81 -0.85 -20.84
C ASP A 95 10.27 -0.84 -20.94
N GLU A 96 9.64 -1.77 -20.23
CA GLU A 96 8.20 -1.75 -20.07
C GLU A 96 7.82 -0.51 -19.26
N TRP A 97 6.75 0.18 -19.61
CA TRP A 97 6.33 1.43 -18.94
C TRP A 97 6.05 1.27 -17.44
N ASP A 98 5.59 0.09 -17.04
CA ASP A 98 5.44 -0.29 -15.65
C ASP A 98 6.77 -0.88 -15.16
N ASP A 99 7.52 -0.10 -14.42
CA ASP A 99 8.87 -0.43 -14.00
C ASP A 99 8.92 -1.66 -13.08
N ALA A 100 7.85 -1.95 -12.34
CA ALA A 100 7.74 -3.12 -11.47
C ALA A 100 7.78 -4.46 -12.21
N LYS A 101 7.47 -4.47 -13.51
CA LYS A 101 7.48 -5.67 -14.36
C LYS A 101 8.85 -6.03 -14.92
N ASN A 102 9.78 -5.07 -14.93
CA ASN A 102 11.11 -5.22 -15.53
C ASN A 102 12.06 -6.03 -14.63
N PRO A 103 13.15 -6.57 -15.21
CA PRO A 103 14.21 -7.20 -14.44
C PRO A 103 14.84 -6.26 -13.41
N GLN A 104 15.14 -6.80 -12.24
CA GLN A 104 15.73 -6.07 -11.11
C GLN A 104 16.93 -6.83 -10.57
N PHE A 105 17.92 -6.09 -10.08
CA PHE A 105 19.16 -6.67 -9.56
C PHE A 105 19.54 -6.04 -8.21
N LEU A 106 20.21 -6.82 -7.38
CA LEU A 106 21.01 -6.33 -6.26
C LEU A 106 22.48 -6.55 -6.58
N LEU A 107 23.25 -5.48 -6.64
CA LEU A 107 24.67 -5.51 -6.95
C LEU A 107 25.49 -5.75 -5.67
N PHE A 108 26.41 -6.71 -5.76
CA PHE A 108 27.50 -6.91 -4.81
C PHE A 108 28.82 -6.55 -5.48
N VAL A 109 29.64 -5.80 -4.77
CA VAL A 109 31.03 -5.48 -5.17
C VAL A 109 31.96 -6.06 -4.11
N ASP A 110 32.85 -6.96 -4.52
CA ASP A 110 33.79 -7.68 -3.63
C ASP A 110 33.06 -8.32 -2.41
N GLY A 111 31.91 -8.94 -2.69
CA GLY A 111 31.05 -9.62 -1.71
C GLY A 111 30.17 -8.71 -0.85
N LYS A 112 30.22 -7.37 -1.03
CA LYS A 112 29.42 -6.41 -0.24
C LYS A 112 28.24 -5.89 -1.04
N VAL A 113 27.06 -5.88 -0.42
CA VAL A 113 25.88 -5.23 -0.99
C VAL A 113 26.18 -3.75 -1.25
N THR A 114 25.92 -3.30 -2.47
CA THR A 114 26.29 -1.96 -2.91
C THR A 114 25.08 -1.11 -3.31
N GLN A 115 24.26 -1.60 -4.26
CA GLN A 115 23.12 -0.85 -4.78
C GLN A 115 22.10 -1.79 -5.43
N GLY A 116 20.81 -1.42 -5.40
CA GLY A 116 19.79 -1.97 -6.29
C GLY A 116 19.94 -1.41 -7.70
N VAL A 117 19.63 -2.22 -8.70
CA VAL A 117 19.68 -1.84 -10.11
C VAL A 117 18.36 -2.23 -10.77
N ASP A 118 17.73 -1.30 -11.45
CA ASP A 118 16.50 -1.46 -12.23
C ASP A 118 16.54 -0.54 -13.45
N MET A 119 15.42 -0.43 -14.19
CA MET A 119 15.37 0.41 -15.38
C MET A 119 15.61 1.92 -15.11
N ASN A 120 15.39 2.37 -13.88
CA ASN A 120 15.55 3.77 -13.46
C ASN A 120 16.87 4.03 -12.76
N HIS A 121 17.55 3.01 -12.25
CA HIS A 121 18.79 3.06 -11.47
C HIS A 121 19.91 2.25 -12.13
N ARG A 122 20.27 2.62 -13.37
CA ARG A 122 21.25 1.87 -14.21
C ARG A 122 22.70 2.23 -13.97
N ASP A 123 22.97 3.45 -13.48
CA ASP A 123 24.32 3.98 -13.33
C ASP A 123 24.75 3.94 -11.86
N ILE A 124 25.83 3.24 -11.58
CA ILE A 124 26.36 3.00 -10.25
C ILE A 124 27.80 3.54 -10.16
N LEU A 125 28.06 4.46 -9.25
CA LEU A 125 29.39 4.93 -8.95
C LEU A 125 30.17 3.85 -8.17
N LEU A 126 31.09 3.15 -8.84
CA LEU A 126 31.94 2.14 -8.22
C LEU A 126 33.07 2.78 -7.41
N ASP A 127 33.77 3.75 -7.99
CA ASP A 127 34.89 4.43 -7.35
C ASP A 127 34.98 5.90 -7.82
N ARG A 128 35.28 6.83 -6.92
CA ARG A 128 35.50 8.24 -7.25
C ARG A 128 36.85 8.51 -7.88
N CYS A 129 37.82 7.64 -7.65
CA CYS A 129 39.23 7.78 -8.13
C CYS A 129 39.84 6.39 -8.36
N ALA A 130 39.37 5.73 -9.40
CA ALA A 130 39.74 4.34 -9.71
C ALA A 130 41.23 4.20 -10.02
N LYS A 131 41.78 3.01 -9.74
CA LYS A 131 43.18 2.67 -10.03
C LYS A 131 43.24 1.71 -11.21
N GLY A 132 43.93 2.12 -12.29
CA GLY A 132 44.12 1.28 -13.46
C GLY A 132 44.69 -0.09 -13.11
N GLY A 133 44.10 -1.16 -13.64
CA GLY A 133 44.47 -2.55 -13.36
C GLY A 133 43.90 -3.12 -12.04
N GLN A 134 43.26 -2.34 -11.20
CA GLN A 134 42.52 -2.84 -10.03
C GLN A 134 41.40 -3.77 -10.50
N LYS A 135 41.17 -4.84 -9.76
CA LYS A 135 40.07 -5.78 -10.06
C LYS A 135 38.96 -5.63 -9.06
N TYR A 136 37.73 -5.73 -9.56
CA TYR A 136 36.51 -5.85 -8.78
C TYR A 136 35.84 -7.16 -9.14
N ARG A 137 35.31 -7.87 -8.13
CA ARG A 137 34.37 -8.95 -8.34
C ARG A 137 32.97 -8.33 -8.29
N LEU A 138 32.28 -8.33 -9.44
CA LEU A 138 30.94 -7.84 -9.61
C LEU A 138 29.98 -9.02 -9.63
N GLU A 139 28.93 -8.97 -8.80
CA GLU A 139 27.91 -9.99 -8.73
C GLU A 139 26.53 -9.36 -8.72
N LEU A 140 25.62 -9.89 -9.55
CA LEU A 140 24.26 -9.41 -9.68
C LEU A 140 23.29 -10.53 -9.26
N GLN A 141 22.66 -10.37 -8.10
CA GLN A 141 21.49 -11.16 -7.74
C GLN A 141 20.30 -10.63 -8.55
N SER A 142 19.77 -11.42 -9.48
CA SER A 142 18.77 -10.97 -10.41
C SER A 142 17.41 -11.64 -10.21
N TYR A 143 16.37 -10.88 -10.44
CA TYR A 143 14.99 -11.32 -10.59
C TYR A 143 14.46 -10.83 -11.94
N THR A 144 13.82 -11.72 -12.72
CA THR A 144 13.39 -11.42 -14.10
C THR A 144 12.14 -10.53 -14.20
N GLY A 145 11.44 -10.31 -13.10
CA GLY A 145 10.08 -9.74 -13.16
C GLY A 145 9.05 -10.76 -13.71
N ILE A 146 7.95 -10.25 -14.23
CA ILE A 146 6.82 -11.09 -14.68
C ILE A 146 6.73 -11.21 -16.21
N LEU A 147 7.64 -10.61 -16.95
CA LEU A 147 7.60 -10.58 -18.41
C LEU A 147 7.99 -11.94 -19.01
N HIS A 148 7.20 -12.38 -20.00
CA HIS A 148 7.46 -13.58 -20.79
C HIS A 148 8.34 -13.25 -22.00
N THR A 149 9.61 -12.87 -21.77
CA THR A 149 10.54 -12.48 -22.84
C THR A 149 11.96 -12.89 -22.53
N GLU A 150 12.84 -12.75 -23.51
CA GLU A 150 14.27 -12.86 -23.35
C GLU A 150 14.88 -11.50 -23.01
N PHE A 151 15.90 -11.51 -22.14
CA PHE A 151 16.59 -10.32 -21.68
C PHE A 151 18.06 -10.36 -22.11
N ASN A 152 18.58 -9.20 -22.46
CA ASN A 152 20.02 -8.98 -22.57
C ASN A 152 20.60 -8.65 -21.19
N LEU A 153 21.90 -8.82 -21.02
CA LEU A 153 22.67 -8.28 -19.91
C LEU A 153 23.79 -7.44 -20.49
N ILE A 154 23.57 -6.16 -20.63
CA ILE A 154 24.60 -5.21 -21.10
C ILE A 154 25.19 -4.53 -19.89
N VAL A 155 26.47 -4.73 -19.66
CA VAL A 155 27.20 -4.07 -18.60
C VAL A 155 28.42 -3.39 -19.18
N ASP A 156 28.56 -2.09 -18.95
CA ASP A 156 29.74 -1.34 -19.32
C ASP A 156 30.29 -0.53 -18.14
N LEU A 157 31.62 -0.35 -18.16
CA LEU A 157 32.32 0.61 -17.31
C LEU A 157 32.42 1.95 -18.03
N ARG A 158 32.14 3.07 -17.32
CA ARG A 158 32.06 4.40 -17.92
C ARG A 158 32.93 5.41 -17.19
N GLU A 159 33.45 6.36 -17.93
CA GLU A 159 33.88 7.66 -17.42
C GLU A 159 32.78 8.66 -17.68
N ILE A 160 32.15 9.16 -16.60
CA ILE A 160 31.20 10.29 -16.68
C ILE A 160 31.94 11.55 -16.26
N ASP A 161 32.01 12.54 -17.16
CA ASP A 161 32.70 13.80 -16.92
C ASP A 161 31.81 14.75 -16.11
N PRO A 162 32.14 15.07 -14.83
CA PRO A 162 31.30 15.85 -13.94
C PRO A 162 31.14 17.31 -14.35
N GLU A 163 32.06 17.88 -15.11
CA GLU A 163 31.97 19.26 -15.56
C GLU A 163 30.96 19.41 -16.71
N ILE A 164 30.98 18.45 -17.65
CA ILE A 164 30.04 18.42 -18.78
C ILE A 164 28.64 18.07 -18.28
N GLU A 165 28.52 17.06 -17.42
CA GLU A 165 27.26 16.67 -16.81
C GLU A 165 26.68 17.77 -15.94
N GLY A 166 27.53 18.47 -15.16
CA GLY A 166 27.11 19.61 -14.36
C GLY A 166 26.52 20.74 -15.22
N LEU A 167 27.15 21.07 -16.36
CA LEU A 167 26.61 22.07 -17.30
C LEU A 167 25.29 21.60 -17.94
N TYR A 168 25.20 20.33 -18.28
CA TYR A 168 23.95 19.74 -18.79
C TYR A 168 22.79 20.00 -17.82
N TYR A 169 22.91 19.66 -16.53
CA TYR A 169 21.88 19.91 -15.54
C TYR A 169 21.65 21.40 -15.26
N ASP A 170 22.73 22.23 -15.26
CA ASP A 170 22.62 23.68 -15.09
C ASP A 170 21.74 24.33 -16.18
N MET A 171 21.66 23.72 -17.37
CA MET A 171 20.88 24.20 -18.51
C MET A 171 19.53 23.52 -18.70
N VAL A 172 19.47 22.17 -18.54
CA VAL A 172 18.25 21.41 -18.84
C VAL A 172 17.16 21.66 -17.81
N VAL A 173 17.51 21.79 -16.53
CA VAL A 173 16.52 21.97 -15.45
C VAL A 173 15.70 23.26 -15.65
N PRO A 174 16.25 24.46 -15.87
CA PRO A 174 15.43 25.64 -16.16
C PRO A 174 14.68 25.54 -17.50
N LEU A 175 15.21 24.82 -18.50
CA LEU A 175 14.53 24.58 -19.77
C LEU A 175 13.25 23.74 -19.58
N GLU A 176 13.28 22.77 -18.70
CA GLU A 176 12.16 21.88 -18.37
C GLU A 176 10.98 22.58 -17.68
N ALA A 177 11.15 23.84 -17.25
CA ALA A 177 10.05 24.67 -16.75
C ALA A 177 9.16 25.25 -17.87
N PHE A 178 9.68 25.36 -19.08
CA PHE A 178 9.04 26.11 -20.18
C PHE A 178 7.62 25.69 -20.52
N PRO A 179 7.24 24.40 -20.49
CA PRO A 179 5.87 23.98 -20.79
C PRO A 179 4.81 24.61 -19.87
N ARG A 180 5.18 24.99 -18.64
CA ARG A 180 4.28 25.58 -17.63
C ARG A 180 4.35 27.10 -17.53
N LEU A 181 5.38 27.72 -18.08
CA LEU A 181 5.53 29.17 -18.05
C LEU A 181 4.72 29.83 -19.18
N GLU A 182 4.12 30.98 -18.87
CA GLU A 182 3.41 31.76 -19.90
C GLU A 182 4.34 32.06 -21.09
N GLU A 183 3.87 31.79 -22.29
CA GLU A 183 4.70 31.86 -23.51
C GLU A 183 5.34 33.23 -23.72
N ASP A 184 4.61 34.32 -23.43
CA ASP A 184 5.11 35.71 -23.50
C ASP A 184 5.41 36.28 -22.11
N GLY A 185 5.42 35.46 -21.08
CA GLY A 185 5.71 35.86 -19.71
C GLY A 185 7.17 36.25 -19.51
N LYS A 186 7.41 37.17 -18.53
CA LYS A 186 8.76 37.69 -18.24
C LYS A 186 9.72 36.58 -17.83
N ALA A 187 9.28 35.68 -16.94
CA ALA A 187 10.12 34.58 -16.45
C ALA A 187 10.65 33.71 -17.59
N ARG A 188 9.80 33.31 -18.52
CA ARG A 188 10.20 32.51 -19.68
C ARG A 188 11.20 33.25 -20.56
N ARG A 189 10.99 34.57 -20.80
CA ARG A 189 11.89 35.38 -21.61
C ARG A 189 13.28 35.57 -20.99
N ASP A 190 13.32 35.81 -19.70
CA ASP A 190 14.57 35.96 -18.97
C ASP A 190 15.35 34.64 -19.01
N LEU A 191 14.69 33.48 -18.76
CA LEU A 191 15.31 32.16 -18.86
C LEU A 191 15.80 31.88 -20.30
N GLU A 192 14.99 32.14 -21.34
CA GLU A 192 15.39 31.97 -22.74
C GLU A 192 16.67 32.78 -23.08
N ASN A 193 16.73 34.02 -22.64
CA ASN A 193 17.89 34.88 -22.89
C ASN A 193 19.15 34.38 -22.18
N VAL A 194 19.05 34.07 -20.88
CA VAL A 194 20.17 33.56 -20.09
C VAL A 194 20.69 32.26 -20.64
N LEU A 195 19.80 31.28 -20.96
CA LEU A 195 20.20 30.00 -21.52
C LEU A 195 20.86 30.16 -22.91
N ASN A 196 20.32 31.04 -23.76
CA ASN A 196 20.91 31.32 -25.08
C ASN A 196 22.30 31.98 -24.97
N GLU A 197 22.53 32.90 -24.02
CA GLU A 197 23.88 33.46 -23.78
C GLU A 197 24.84 32.38 -23.25
N ALA A 198 24.39 31.45 -22.41
CA ALA A 198 25.19 30.30 -22.00
C ALA A 198 25.60 29.44 -23.20
N VAL A 199 24.68 29.14 -24.12
CA VAL A 199 24.98 28.42 -25.37
C VAL A 199 26.03 29.15 -26.20
N ASN A 200 25.98 30.48 -26.30
CA ASN A 200 26.96 31.27 -27.03
C ASN A 200 28.41 31.14 -26.50
N LEU A 201 28.58 30.75 -25.23
CA LEU A 201 29.89 30.58 -24.62
C LEU A 201 30.50 29.20 -24.91
N ILE A 202 29.71 28.22 -25.33
CA ILE A 202 30.14 26.80 -25.47
C ILE A 202 30.80 26.56 -26.82
N ASP A 203 32.03 26.03 -26.82
CA ASP A 203 32.78 25.64 -28.01
C ASP A 203 32.80 24.13 -28.23
N LEU A 204 31.90 23.64 -29.10
CA LEU A 204 31.77 22.23 -29.43
C LEU A 204 32.62 21.76 -30.62
N ARG A 205 33.52 22.64 -31.17
CA ARG A 205 34.29 22.30 -32.38
C ARG A 205 35.24 21.12 -32.19
N THR A 206 35.83 21.02 -31.00
CA THR A 206 36.75 19.92 -30.68
C THR A 206 36.54 19.51 -29.22
N PRO A 207 35.58 18.61 -28.96
CA PRO A 207 35.30 18.14 -27.61
C PRO A 207 36.54 17.59 -26.88
N TYR A 208 36.59 17.82 -25.58
CA TYR A 208 37.58 17.34 -24.62
C TYR A 208 38.96 17.98 -24.73
N ASN A 209 39.16 19.00 -25.59
CA ASN A 209 40.39 19.79 -25.57
C ASN A 209 40.32 20.94 -24.52
N GLU A 210 41.44 21.63 -24.31
CA GLU A 210 41.52 22.70 -23.32
C GLU A 210 40.54 23.85 -23.60
N SER A 211 40.36 24.24 -24.85
CA SER A 211 39.40 25.31 -25.24
C SER A 211 37.98 24.93 -24.95
N PHE A 212 37.61 23.67 -25.20
CA PHE A 212 36.33 23.13 -24.85
C PHE A 212 36.06 23.21 -23.34
N TYR A 213 36.96 22.71 -22.48
CA TYR A 213 36.77 22.77 -21.03
C TYR A 213 36.78 24.23 -20.49
N GLN A 214 37.56 25.11 -21.06
CA GLN A 214 37.49 26.55 -20.72
C GLN A 214 36.10 27.11 -21.04
N SER A 215 35.50 26.72 -22.16
CA SER A 215 34.16 27.14 -22.57
C SER A 215 33.05 26.57 -21.66
N ILE A 216 33.15 25.31 -21.29
CA ILE A 216 32.24 24.66 -20.32
C ILE A 216 32.27 25.40 -18.97
N ALA A 217 33.49 25.67 -18.45
CA ALA A 217 33.66 26.40 -17.21
C ALA A 217 33.18 27.87 -17.30
N ALA A 218 33.30 28.51 -18.46
CA ALA A 218 32.78 29.86 -18.67
C ALA A 218 31.24 29.88 -18.66
N ALA A 219 30.57 28.92 -19.34
CA ALA A 219 29.15 28.79 -19.36
C ALA A 219 28.59 28.52 -17.97
N ARG A 220 29.21 27.61 -17.20
CA ARG A 220 28.82 27.30 -15.81
C ARG A 220 28.94 28.50 -14.89
N ARG A 221 30.06 29.26 -14.97
CA ARG A 221 30.21 30.49 -14.19
C ARG A 221 29.18 31.56 -14.58
N TYR A 222 28.85 31.68 -15.85
CA TYR A 222 27.81 32.57 -16.32
C TYR A 222 26.44 32.23 -15.73
N LEU A 223 26.02 30.96 -15.85
CA LEU A 223 24.74 30.47 -15.30
C LEU A 223 24.69 30.60 -13.78
N ALA A 224 25.76 30.28 -13.07
CA ALA A 224 25.83 30.43 -11.61
C ALA A 224 25.55 31.87 -11.16
N LYS A 225 25.99 32.87 -11.96
CA LYS A 225 25.71 34.29 -11.68
C LYS A 225 24.35 34.72 -12.23
N ALA A 226 24.14 34.62 -13.54
CA ALA A 226 23.02 35.26 -14.22
C ALA A 226 21.68 34.57 -13.90
N LEU A 227 21.68 33.22 -13.76
CA LEU A 227 20.49 32.43 -13.45
C LEU A 227 20.33 32.20 -11.94
N TYR A 228 21.30 31.52 -11.33
CA TYR A 228 21.18 30.98 -9.94
C TYR A 228 21.57 32.03 -8.85
N THR A 229 21.83 33.29 -9.21
CA THR A 229 22.08 34.36 -8.27
C THR A 229 21.27 35.61 -8.59
N ASP A 230 21.31 36.09 -9.84
CA ASP A 230 20.70 37.38 -10.20
C ASP A 230 19.18 37.22 -10.45
N LEU A 231 18.71 36.13 -11.03
CA LEU A 231 17.30 35.85 -11.28
C LEU A 231 16.62 35.00 -10.18
N ALA A 232 17.37 34.31 -9.36
CA ALA A 232 16.86 33.43 -8.34
C ALA A 232 16.49 34.14 -7.03
N GLY A 233 15.66 33.49 -6.22
CA GLY A 233 15.42 33.83 -4.82
C GLY A 233 14.27 34.79 -4.54
N HIS A 234 13.44 35.10 -5.53
CA HIS A 234 12.28 35.99 -5.41
C HIS A 234 10.95 35.24 -5.24
N GLU A 235 10.95 33.90 -5.33
CA GLU A 235 9.76 33.09 -5.25
C GLU A 235 9.29 32.99 -3.79
N GLU A 236 7.99 33.29 -3.56
CA GLU A 236 7.34 33.15 -2.25
C GLU A 236 6.79 31.74 -1.99
N VAL A 237 6.58 30.98 -3.07
CA VAL A 237 6.04 29.62 -2.99
C VAL A 237 7.15 28.63 -2.73
N ILE A 238 6.91 27.72 -1.81
CA ILE A 238 7.85 26.65 -1.44
C ILE A 238 7.29 25.30 -1.91
N ALA A 239 8.17 24.42 -2.35
CA ALA A 239 7.91 23.01 -2.53
C ALA A 239 8.79 22.22 -1.56
N SER A 240 8.19 21.70 -0.52
CA SER A 240 8.82 20.77 0.41
C SER A 240 8.85 19.38 -0.19
N CYS A 241 10.02 18.98 -0.68
CA CYS A 241 10.22 17.74 -1.42
C CYS A 241 10.68 16.64 -0.45
N ILE A 242 9.86 15.60 -0.35
CA ILE A 242 10.08 14.43 0.51
C ILE A 242 10.52 13.28 -0.39
N GLY A 243 11.80 12.89 -0.30
CA GLY A 243 12.30 11.68 -0.95
C GLY A 243 11.63 10.46 -0.36
N HIS A 244 10.99 9.65 -1.18
CA HIS A 244 10.16 8.53 -0.74
C HIS A 244 10.23 7.37 -1.74
N THR A 245 9.88 6.18 -1.29
CA THR A 245 9.51 5.06 -2.13
C THR A 245 8.33 4.34 -1.51
N HIS A 246 7.20 4.36 -2.19
CA HIS A 246 6.10 3.48 -1.85
C HIS A 246 6.44 2.06 -2.30
N ILE A 247 6.30 1.07 -1.43
CA ILE A 247 6.53 -0.34 -1.77
C ILE A 247 5.30 -1.13 -1.35
N ASP A 248 4.60 -1.69 -2.33
CA ASP A 248 3.52 -2.60 -2.07
C ASP A 248 4.04 -3.88 -1.43
N VAL A 249 3.46 -4.22 -0.27
CA VAL A 249 3.80 -5.46 0.45
C VAL A 249 3.43 -6.69 -0.38
N ALA A 250 2.40 -6.59 -1.19
CA ALA A 250 2.06 -7.50 -2.28
C ALA A 250 1.13 -6.77 -3.25
N TRP A 251 1.21 -7.07 -4.54
CA TRP A 251 0.32 -6.57 -5.59
C TRP A 251 0.48 -7.42 -6.86
N TRP A 252 1.33 -7.03 -7.80
CA TRP A 252 1.74 -7.83 -8.97
C TRP A 252 2.83 -8.85 -8.61
N TRP A 253 3.16 -8.96 -7.34
CA TRP A 253 4.15 -9.87 -6.76
C TRP A 253 3.73 -10.28 -5.35
N THR A 254 4.31 -11.37 -4.88
CA THR A 254 4.07 -11.88 -3.53
C THR A 254 4.92 -11.18 -2.47
N VAL A 255 4.57 -11.36 -1.20
CA VAL A 255 5.38 -10.89 -0.04
C VAL A 255 6.82 -11.40 -0.11
N ALA A 256 7.05 -12.57 -0.69
CA ALA A 256 8.40 -13.12 -0.87
C ALA A 256 9.27 -12.21 -1.75
N GLN A 257 8.71 -11.66 -2.83
CA GLN A 257 9.38 -10.71 -3.71
C GLN A 257 9.58 -9.35 -3.06
N THR A 258 8.66 -8.90 -2.22
CA THR A 258 8.78 -7.64 -1.47
C THR A 258 10.01 -7.63 -0.58
N ARG A 259 10.35 -8.76 0.04
CA ARG A 259 11.58 -8.90 0.83
C ARG A 259 12.84 -8.59 0.03
N GLU A 260 12.84 -8.83 -1.28
CA GLU A 260 13.96 -8.51 -2.18
C GLU A 260 13.89 -7.07 -2.66
N LYS A 261 12.67 -6.58 -3.02
CA LYS A 261 12.45 -5.20 -3.46
C LYS A 261 12.89 -4.18 -2.41
N VAL A 262 12.60 -4.43 -1.14
CA VAL A 262 13.05 -3.60 -0.02
C VAL A 262 14.58 -3.51 0.03
N CYS A 263 15.26 -4.65 -0.10
CA CYS A 263 16.74 -4.68 -0.05
C CYS A 263 17.35 -3.88 -1.19
N ARG A 264 16.81 -4.02 -2.41
CA ARG A 264 17.25 -3.26 -3.57
C ARG A 264 17.03 -1.75 -3.38
N SER A 265 15.80 -1.35 -3.03
CA SER A 265 15.43 0.06 -2.87
C SER A 265 16.24 0.75 -1.78
N PHE A 266 16.35 0.13 -0.61
CA PHE A 266 17.06 0.74 0.52
C PHE A 266 18.58 0.77 0.30
N ALA A 267 19.15 -0.22 -0.37
CA ALA A 267 20.56 -0.16 -0.79
C ALA A 267 20.83 1.00 -1.77
N THR A 268 19.91 1.23 -2.73
CA THR A 268 19.98 2.38 -3.66
C THR A 268 19.94 3.70 -2.90
N VAL A 269 19.00 3.87 -1.98
CA VAL A 269 18.87 5.09 -1.18
C VAL A 269 20.13 5.36 -0.35
N LEU A 270 20.67 4.34 0.31
CA LEU A 270 21.91 4.47 1.10
C LEU A 270 23.08 4.88 0.22
N LYS A 271 23.21 4.28 -0.96
CA LYS A 271 24.26 4.62 -1.94
C LYS A 271 24.14 6.06 -2.42
N LEU A 272 22.93 6.52 -2.75
CA LEU A 272 22.68 7.91 -3.13
C LEU A 272 22.95 8.90 -1.99
N MET A 273 22.71 8.50 -0.74
CA MET A 273 23.09 9.32 0.43
C MET A 273 24.60 9.51 0.54
N ASP A 274 25.43 8.56 0.11
CA ASP A 274 26.87 8.72 0.06
C ASP A 274 27.32 9.71 -1.04
N GLU A 275 26.52 9.85 -2.09
CA GLU A 275 26.81 10.76 -3.20
C GLU A 275 26.27 12.17 -2.97
N TYR A 276 25.10 12.29 -2.32
CA TYR A 276 24.38 13.56 -2.11
C TYR A 276 24.21 13.87 -0.61
N PRO A 277 25.08 14.70 -0.02
CA PRO A 277 25.06 14.98 1.42
C PRO A 277 23.76 15.62 1.94
N ASN A 278 23.08 16.40 1.09
CA ASN A 278 21.82 17.08 1.45
C ASN A 278 20.57 16.22 1.24
N TYR A 279 20.71 15.04 0.62
CA TYR A 279 19.59 14.17 0.34
C TYR A 279 18.94 13.65 1.62
N LYS A 280 17.63 13.83 1.72
CA LYS A 280 16.76 13.33 2.79
C LYS A 280 15.78 12.32 2.21
N PHE A 281 15.52 11.28 2.98
CA PHE A 281 14.60 10.21 2.57
C PHE A 281 13.67 9.84 3.72
N MET A 282 12.44 9.49 3.39
CA MET A 282 11.43 9.03 4.32
C MET A 282 10.90 7.68 3.86
N SER A 283 10.68 6.75 4.78
CA SER A 283 9.98 5.50 4.48
C SER A 283 9.07 5.11 5.63
N SER A 284 7.86 4.71 5.27
CA SER A 284 6.82 4.15 6.14
C SER A 284 7.01 2.63 6.33
N GLN A 285 6.01 1.99 6.93
CA GLN A 285 5.84 0.53 6.99
C GLN A 285 6.98 -0.21 7.72
N PRO A 286 6.96 -0.31 9.05
CA PRO A 286 7.89 -1.13 9.86
C PRO A 286 8.14 -2.52 9.34
N GLN A 287 7.15 -3.15 8.69
CA GLN A 287 7.29 -4.46 8.07
C GLN A 287 8.44 -4.53 7.05
N LEU A 288 8.66 -3.45 6.30
CA LEU A 288 9.74 -3.38 5.31
C LEU A 288 11.11 -3.38 6.01
N TYR A 289 11.25 -2.58 7.06
CA TYR A 289 12.46 -2.56 7.90
C TYR A 289 12.71 -3.91 8.58
N TYR A 290 11.65 -4.57 9.03
CA TYR A 290 11.75 -5.90 9.62
C TYR A 290 12.28 -6.93 8.61
N PHE A 291 11.83 -6.89 7.35
CA PHE A 291 12.36 -7.73 6.29
C PHE A 291 13.84 -7.47 6.03
N LEU A 292 14.25 -6.21 5.94
CA LEU A 292 15.65 -5.85 5.74
C LEU A 292 16.53 -6.31 6.90
N LYS A 293 16.09 -6.07 8.15
CA LYS A 293 16.81 -6.47 9.36
C LYS A 293 17.11 -7.97 9.38
N GLN A 294 16.18 -8.79 8.87
CA GLN A 294 16.36 -10.24 8.81
C GLN A 294 17.33 -10.68 7.70
N ARG A 295 17.34 -9.99 6.55
CA ARG A 295 18.10 -10.41 5.36
C ARG A 295 19.48 -9.78 5.29
N TYR A 296 19.56 -8.47 5.53
CA TYR A 296 20.79 -7.67 5.42
C TYR A 296 20.92 -6.73 6.65
N PRO A 297 21.26 -7.29 7.82
CA PRO A 297 21.40 -6.48 9.04
C PRO A 297 22.45 -5.38 8.91
N GLU A 298 23.46 -5.55 8.05
CA GLU A 298 24.45 -4.52 7.75
C GLU A 298 23.87 -3.28 7.06
N LEU A 299 22.90 -3.44 6.17
CA LEU A 299 22.16 -2.31 5.58
C LEU A 299 21.22 -1.66 6.62
N TYR A 300 20.61 -2.49 7.46
CA TYR A 300 19.75 -2.00 8.54
C TYR A 300 20.51 -1.10 9.52
N GLU A 301 21.74 -1.47 9.89
CA GLU A 301 22.59 -0.64 10.76
C GLU A 301 23.03 0.66 10.07
N GLN A 302 23.25 0.65 8.76
CA GLN A 302 23.50 1.88 7.98
C GLN A 302 22.26 2.80 8.03
N ILE A 303 21.04 2.26 7.91
CA ILE A 303 19.81 3.06 8.07
C ILE A 303 19.76 3.72 9.45
N LYS A 304 20.05 2.98 10.53
CA LYS A 304 20.11 3.56 11.89
C LYS A 304 21.09 4.74 11.96
N GLN A 305 22.23 4.60 11.29
CA GLN A 305 23.19 5.69 11.22
C GLN A 305 22.60 6.90 10.48
N ARG A 306 21.94 6.71 9.31
CA ARG A 306 21.31 7.82 8.56
C ARG A 306 20.16 8.47 9.34
N VAL A 307 19.41 7.71 10.14
CA VAL A 307 18.42 8.27 11.07
C VAL A 307 19.09 9.16 12.12
N ALA A 308 20.16 8.67 12.73
CA ALA A 308 20.92 9.45 13.73
C ALA A 308 21.55 10.73 13.13
N GLU A 309 21.95 10.70 11.85
CA GLU A 309 22.48 11.87 11.11
C GLU A 309 21.37 12.86 10.70
N GLY A 310 20.08 12.55 10.90
CA GLY A 310 18.95 13.37 10.46
C GLY A 310 18.78 13.40 8.94
N ARG A 311 19.04 12.28 8.27
CA ARG A 311 18.96 12.12 6.82
C ARG A 311 17.93 11.08 6.36
N TRP A 312 17.52 10.19 7.26
CA TRP A 312 16.48 9.20 7.04
C TRP A 312 15.38 9.34 8.10
N GLU A 313 14.13 9.46 7.67
CA GLU A 313 12.96 9.61 8.52
C GLU A 313 12.13 8.32 8.51
N PRO A 314 12.14 7.52 9.60
CA PRO A 314 11.21 6.41 9.76
C PRO A 314 9.89 6.98 10.31
N GLU A 315 8.91 7.23 9.45
CA GLU A 315 7.61 7.83 9.80
C GLU A 315 6.48 7.10 9.07
N GLY A 316 5.22 7.20 9.55
CA GLY A 316 4.06 6.64 8.86
C GLY A 316 3.02 6.00 9.77
N GLY A 317 3.38 5.68 11.01
CA GLY A 317 2.48 5.31 12.09
C GLY A 317 2.04 3.85 12.14
N MET A 318 1.54 3.27 11.05
CA MET A 318 1.04 1.89 10.98
C MET A 318 2.15 0.86 10.69
N TRP A 319 1.89 -0.41 11.05
CA TRP A 319 2.79 -1.54 10.75
C TRP A 319 3.01 -1.77 9.26
N VAL A 320 1.92 -1.73 8.50
CA VAL A 320 1.87 -1.61 7.03
C VAL A 320 0.89 -0.50 6.66
N GLU A 321 0.89 -0.05 5.42
CA GLU A 321 -0.14 0.85 4.89
C GLU A 321 -1.44 0.07 4.69
N ALA A 322 -2.20 -0.08 5.78
CA ALA A 322 -3.35 -0.97 5.85
C ALA A 322 -4.60 -0.39 5.20
N ASP A 323 -5.45 -1.27 4.66
CA ASP A 323 -6.83 -0.93 4.32
C ASP A 323 -7.56 -0.34 5.54
N CYS A 324 -8.25 0.77 5.33
CA CYS A 324 -8.92 1.53 6.39
C CYS A 324 -10.44 1.41 6.38
N ASN A 325 -11.01 0.56 5.52
CA ASN A 325 -12.45 0.34 5.40
C ASN A 325 -12.88 -1.04 5.93
N LEU A 326 -12.16 -2.09 5.57
CA LEU A 326 -12.48 -3.48 5.92
C LEU A 326 -11.80 -3.93 7.21
N THR A 327 -10.71 -3.28 7.59
CA THR A 327 -9.97 -3.53 8.83
C THR A 327 -10.77 -3.06 10.03
N SER A 328 -10.88 -3.88 11.08
CA SER A 328 -11.62 -3.53 12.29
C SER A 328 -10.93 -2.41 13.09
N GLY A 329 -11.67 -1.72 13.94
CA GLY A 329 -11.13 -0.69 14.83
C GLY A 329 -10.02 -1.23 15.76
N GLU A 330 -10.15 -2.46 16.24
CA GLU A 330 -9.10 -3.13 17.04
C GLU A 330 -7.83 -3.33 16.22
N SER A 331 -7.95 -3.84 14.99
CA SER A 331 -6.79 -4.03 14.12
C SER A 331 -6.13 -2.72 13.72
N LEU A 332 -6.90 -1.64 13.46
CA LEU A 332 -6.34 -0.32 13.21
C LEU A 332 -5.54 0.20 14.41
N VAL A 333 -6.04 0.01 15.64
CA VAL A 333 -5.27 0.31 16.87
C VAL A 333 -3.99 -0.52 16.91
N ARG A 334 -4.03 -1.81 16.55
CA ARG A 334 -2.86 -2.70 16.49
C ARG A 334 -1.86 -2.30 15.42
N GLN A 335 -2.31 -1.85 14.25
CA GLN A 335 -1.44 -1.27 13.23
C GLN A 335 -0.59 -0.13 13.80
N PHE A 336 -1.20 0.81 14.54
CA PHE A 336 -0.47 1.89 15.21
C PHE A 336 0.39 1.39 16.38
N LEU A 337 -0.12 0.50 17.21
CA LEU A 337 0.61 -0.01 18.35
C LEU A 337 1.91 -0.70 17.94
N TYR A 338 1.84 -1.63 16.99
CA TYR A 338 3.01 -2.35 16.51
C TYR A 338 3.93 -1.44 15.70
N GLY A 339 3.37 -0.57 14.83
CA GLY A 339 4.15 0.34 14.02
C GLY A 339 4.94 1.35 14.84
N LYS A 340 4.27 2.08 15.73
CA LYS A 340 4.91 3.08 16.60
C LYS A 340 5.91 2.44 17.57
N ARG A 341 5.57 1.28 18.15
CA ARG A 341 6.47 0.55 19.04
C ARG A 341 7.77 0.20 18.35
N PHE A 342 7.70 -0.39 17.14
CA PHE A 342 8.87 -0.74 16.36
C PHE A 342 9.78 0.47 16.08
N PHE A 343 9.23 1.56 15.57
CA PHE A 343 10.03 2.75 15.25
C PHE A 343 10.61 3.41 16.50
N LYS A 344 9.89 3.37 17.61
CA LYS A 344 10.39 3.89 18.88
C LYS A 344 11.52 3.03 19.48
N GLU A 345 11.38 1.72 19.46
CA GLU A 345 12.38 0.79 20.00
C GLU A 345 13.63 0.73 19.13
N GLU A 346 13.47 0.72 17.82
CA GLU A 346 14.58 0.55 16.87
C GLU A 346 15.32 1.85 16.55
N PHE A 347 14.62 2.98 16.50
CA PHE A 347 15.14 4.27 16.03
C PHE A 347 14.96 5.43 17.02
N GLY A 348 14.24 5.22 18.13
CA GLY A 348 13.93 6.28 19.10
C GLY A 348 12.89 7.30 18.60
N VAL A 349 12.19 7.02 17.50
CA VAL A 349 11.23 7.93 16.84
C VAL A 349 9.82 7.67 17.33
N ASP A 350 9.10 8.72 17.73
CA ASP A 350 7.67 8.69 18.01
C ASP A 350 6.89 9.27 16.83
N ASN A 351 6.26 8.41 16.04
CA ASN A 351 5.52 8.78 14.84
C ASN A 351 4.31 9.67 15.17
N ARG A 352 4.08 10.67 14.33
CA ARG A 352 2.97 11.63 14.48
C ARG A 352 2.14 11.78 13.20
N ILE A 353 2.57 11.16 12.11
CA ILE A 353 1.91 11.22 10.81
C ILE A 353 1.36 9.85 10.48
N LEU A 354 0.12 9.79 10.01
CA LEU A 354 -0.38 8.66 9.26
C LEU A 354 -0.11 8.94 7.77
N TRP A 355 0.77 8.14 7.19
CA TRP A 355 1.21 8.25 5.81
C TRP A 355 0.65 7.09 4.99
N LEU A 356 -0.43 7.35 4.23
CA LEU A 356 -1.14 6.36 3.41
C LEU A 356 -1.33 6.91 1.99
N PRO A 357 -0.30 6.90 1.15
CA PRO A 357 -0.39 7.51 -0.18
C PRO A 357 -1.37 6.80 -1.10
N ASP A 358 -1.52 5.48 -0.98
CA ASP A 358 -2.23 4.63 -1.95
C ASP A 358 -3.44 3.86 -1.40
N VAL A 359 -3.87 4.09 -0.17
CA VAL A 359 -5.00 3.35 0.45
C VAL A 359 -6.36 3.82 -0.10
N PHE A 360 -7.32 2.91 -0.23
CA PHE A 360 -8.54 3.04 -1.04
C PHE A 360 -9.74 3.60 -0.28
N GLY A 361 -9.55 4.67 0.48
CA GLY A 361 -10.58 5.33 1.26
C GLY A 361 -10.43 5.11 2.77
N TYR A 362 -11.07 5.96 3.57
CA TYR A 362 -10.77 6.08 5.00
C TYR A 362 -12.03 6.27 5.81
N SER A 363 -12.25 5.36 6.77
CA SER A 363 -13.39 5.40 7.69
C SER A 363 -13.45 6.68 8.51
N GLY A 364 -14.63 7.22 8.70
CA GLY A 364 -14.87 8.38 9.58
C GLY A 364 -14.54 8.11 11.06
N ALA A 365 -14.28 6.88 11.47
CA ALA A 365 -13.78 6.54 12.80
C ALA A 365 -12.26 6.72 12.95
N LEU A 366 -11.51 6.82 11.85
CA LEU A 366 -10.05 6.85 11.88
C LEU A 366 -9.47 8.08 12.62
N PRO A 367 -10.01 9.32 12.50
CA PRO A 367 -9.52 10.46 13.27
C PRO A 367 -9.48 10.23 14.78
N GLN A 368 -10.50 9.61 15.36
CA GLN A 368 -10.54 9.25 16.77
C GLN A 368 -9.41 8.26 17.15
N ILE A 369 -9.23 7.22 16.34
CA ILE A 369 -8.20 6.19 16.56
C ILE A 369 -6.82 6.84 16.47
N MET A 370 -6.56 7.65 15.44
CA MET A 370 -5.32 8.38 15.24
C MET A 370 -4.96 9.24 16.46
N ALA A 371 -5.85 10.13 16.87
CA ALA A 371 -5.61 11.01 18.00
C ALA A 371 -5.32 10.23 19.28
N LYS A 372 -6.06 9.15 19.56
CA LYS A 372 -5.84 8.28 20.74
C LYS A 372 -4.53 7.49 20.67
N CYS A 373 -4.03 7.22 19.47
CA CYS A 373 -2.72 6.61 19.24
C CYS A 373 -1.59 7.64 19.15
N GLY A 374 -1.87 8.94 19.33
CA GLY A 374 -0.87 10.01 19.32
C GLY A 374 -0.40 10.36 17.90
N ILE A 375 -1.27 10.28 16.91
CA ILE A 375 -1.06 10.71 15.53
C ILE A 375 -1.81 12.03 15.34
N ASP A 376 -1.12 13.06 14.86
CA ASP A 376 -1.64 14.43 14.72
C ASP A 376 -1.99 14.79 13.28
N TYR A 377 -1.37 14.13 12.31
CA TYR A 377 -1.39 14.50 10.90
C TYR A 377 -1.76 13.33 10.01
N PHE A 378 -2.42 13.63 8.90
CA PHE A 378 -2.79 12.64 7.90
C PHE A 378 -2.37 13.09 6.50
N MET A 379 -1.79 12.16 5.74
CA MET A 379 -1.43 12.35 4.33
C MET A 379 -1.95 11.23 3.46
N THR A 380 -2.51 11.60 2.32
CA THR A 380 -2.83 10.68 1.22
C THR A 380 -2.76 11.39 -0.13
N THR A 381 -2.79 10.59 -1.20
CA THR A 381 -2.88 11.04 -2.59
C THR A 381 -4.18 10.56 -3.24
N LYS A 382 -4.67 9.41 -2.82
CA LYS A 382 -5.67 8.59 -3.54
C LYS A 382 -7.02 9.29 -3.76
N LEU A 383 -7.45 10.20 -2.88
CA LEU A 383 -8.72 10.92 -3.04
C LEU A 383 -8.78 11.81 -4.30
N ALA A 384 -7.65 12.12 -4.91
CA ALA A 384 -7.59 12.81 -6.19
C ALA A 384 -8.13 11.97 -7.35
N TRP A 385 -8.16 10.62 -7.20
CA TRP A 385 -8.59 9.67 -8.22
C TRP A 385 -10.11 9.53 -8.35
N ASN A 386 -10.90 10.30 -7.59
CA ASN A 386 -12.35 10.32 -7.72
C ASN A 386 -12.79 10.88 -9.07
N GLN A 387 -13.67 10.15 -9.77
CA GLN A 387 -14.15 10.50 -11.10
C GLN A 387 -15.28 11.53 -11.05
N PHE A 388 -16.24 11.35 -10.13
CA PHE A 388 -17.48 12.14 -10.06
C PHE A 388 -17.47 13.15 -8.93
N ASN A 389 -17.04 12.74 -7.72
CA ASN A 389 -17.04 13.57 -6.52
C ASN A 389 -15.61 13.98 -6.14
N LYS A 390 -15.09 15.00 -6.81
CA LYS A 390 -13.74 15.51 -6.53
C LYS A 390 -13.68 16.12 -5.15
N MET A 391 -12.64 15.78 -4.39
CA MET A 391 -12.36 16.40 -3.10
C MET A 391 -12.11 17.90 -3.28
N PRO A 392 -12.87 18.78 -2.59
CA PRO A 392 -12.76 20.23 -2.78
C PRO A 392 -11.61 20.86 -2.01
N TYR A 393 -10.86 20.10 -1.23
CA TYR A 393 -9.79 20.59 -0.36
C TYR A 393 -8.54 19.72 -0.47
N ASP A 394 -7.36 20.34 -0.46
CA ASP A 394 -6.09 19.67 -0.35
C ASP A 394 -5.50 19.81 1.06
N THR A 395 -5.76 20.93 1.75
CA THR A 395 -5.39 21.14 3.15
C THR A 395 -6.64 21.48 3.97
N PHE A 396 -6.96 20.65 4.96
CA PHE A 396 -8.19 20.77 5.74
C PHE A 396 -8.08 20.08 7.10
N LYS A 397 -9.05 20.32 7.98
CA LYS A 397 -9.31 19.55 9.18
C LYS A 397 -10.24 18.40 8.85
N TRP A 398 -9.79 17.17 9.07
CA TRP A 398 -10.65 16.00 8.97
C TRP A 398 -11.28 15.70 10.31
N ARG A 399 -12.63 15.85 10.38
CA ARG A 399 -13.42 15.60 11.57
C ARG A 399 -14.07 14.22 11.52
N GLY A 400 -13.74 13.38 12.49
CA GLY A 400 -14.32 12.05 12.66
C GLY A 400 -15.72 12.06 13.30
N ILE A 401 -16.29 10.86 13.40
CA ILE A 401 -17.65 10.63 13.94
C ILE A 401 -17.84 11.07 15.40
N ASP A 402 -16.75 11.19 16.16
CA ASP A 402 -16.77 11.65 17.57
C ASP A 402 -16.41 13.14 17.73
N GLY A 403 -16.20 13.84 16.61
CA GLY A 403 -15.80 15.24 16.59
C GLY A 403 -14.30 15.50 16.68
N THR A 404 -13.46 14.47 16.78
CA THR A 404 -11.98 14.60 16.75
C THR A 404 -11.52 15.16 15.41
N GLU A 405 -10.64 16.16 15.42
CA GLU A 405 -10.08 16.80 14.22
C GLU A 405 -8.61 16.46 14.04
N ILE A 406 -8.24 16.11 12.81
CA ILE A 406 -6.86 15.81 12.39
C ILE A 406 -6.49 16.74 11.22
N LEU A 407 -5.32 17.39 11.28
CA LEU A 407 -4.83 18.18 10.14
C LEU A 407 -4.44 17.24 9.00
N THR A 408 -5.06 17.45 7.85
CA THR A 408 -4.92 16.59 6.67
C THR A 408 -4.36 17.38 5.50
N HIS A 409 -3.46 16.75 4.74
CA HIS A 409 -2.96 17.30 3.48
C HIS A 409 -2.98 16.23 2.39
N LEU A 410 -3.60 16.56 1.25
CA LEU A 410 -3.59 15.75 0.04
C LEU A 410 -2.44 16.20 -0.85
N VAL A 411 -1.64 15.25 -1.30
CA VAL A 411 -0.50 15.53 -2.18
C VAL A 411 -0.98 15.89 -3.58
N THR A 412 -0.53 17.02 -4.10
CA THR A 412 -0.91 17.54 -5.42
C THR A 412 0.14 17.31 -6.51
N THR A 413 1.12 16.44 -6.26
CA THR A 413 2.18 16.10 -7.22
C THR A 413 1.57 15.56 -8.52
N LEU A 414 2.05 16.07 -9.65
CA LEU A 414 1.68 15.61 -10.98
C LEU A 414 2.82 14.80 -11.63
N GLY A 415 2.47 13.94 -12.58
CA GLY A 415 3.44 13.39 -13.51
C GLY A 415 3.96 14.45 -14.48
N VAL A 416 5.12 14.22 -15.07
CA VAL A 416 5.70 15.11 -16.09
C VAL A 416 4.77 15.16 -17.31
N GLY A 417 4.39 16.37 -17.73
CA GLY A 417 3.46 16.59 -18.84
C GLY A 417 1.97 16.31 -18.52
N GLN A 418 1.64 15.91 -17.30
CA GLN A 418 0.27 15.65 -16.88
C GLN A 418 -0.51 16.96 -16.76
N SER A 419 -1.77 16.96 -17.21
CA SER A 419 -2.66 18.12 -17.09
C SER A 419 -3.02 18.41 -15.63
N GLU A 420 -3.07 19.70 -15.27
CA GLU A 420 -3.55 20.16 -13.95
C GLU A 420 -5.02 19.80 -13.70
N ASN A 421 -5.78 19.55 -14.75
CA ASN A 421 -7.19 19.20 -14.71
C ASN A 421 -7.44 17.68 -14.74
N ASP A 422 -6.40 16.87 -14.82
CA ASP A 422 -6.56 15.42 -14.74
C ASP A 422 -7.20 15.01 -13.42
N PHE A 423 -7.89 13.88 -13.43
CA PHE A 423 -8.63 13.44 -12.25
C PHE A 423 -7.73 12.91 -11.12
N PHE A 424 -6.46 12.64 -11.37
CA PHE A 424 -5.54 12.04 -10.42
C PHE A 424 -4.26 12.84 -10.18
N THR A 425 -3.60 12.57 -9.06
CA THR A 425 -2.24 13.01 -8.69
C THR A 425 -1.39 11.77 -8.39
N THR A 426 -0.10 11.94 -8.19
CA THR A 426 0.80 10.81 -7.91
C THR A 426 1.57 10.99 -6.61
N TYR A 427 1.87 9.88 -5.94
CA TYR A 427 2.83 9.78 -4.84
C TYR A 427 4.20 9.29 -5.31
N ASN A 428 4.29 8.80 -6.55
CA ASN A 428 5.52 8.39 -7.23
C ASN A 428 6.05 9.54 -8.11
N GLY A 429 6.16 10.73 -7.53
CA GLY A 429 6.54 11.94 -8.25
C GLY A 429 7.96 11.86 -8.81
N ILE A 430 8.14 12.44 -10.00
CA ILE A 430 9.47 12.72 -10.54
C ILE A 430 9.78 14.16 -10.16
N LEU A 431 10.92 14.38 -9.49
CA LEU A 431 11.35 15.72 -9.13
C LEU A 431 11.80 16.48 -10.38
N HIS A 432 10.85 17.19 -10.98
CA HIS A 432 10.95 17.82 -12.29
C HIS A 432 10.26 19.20 -12.28
N PRO A 433 10.79 20.25 -12.91
CA PRO A 433 10.20 21.59 -12.93
C PRO A 433 8.73 21.62 -13.36
N ASP A 434 8.39 20.90 -14.43
CA ASP A 434 6.99 20.80 -14.91
C ASP A 434 6.04 20.26 -13.84
N ALA A 435 6.43 19.18 -13.16
CA ALA A 435 5.62 18.55 -12.12
C ALA A 435 5.44 19.46 -10.88
N LEU A 436 6.47 20.21 -10.49
CA LEU A 436 6.40 21.12 -9.35
C LEU A 436 5.48 22.31 -9.62
N ILE A 437 5.62 22.95 -10.79
CA ILE A 437 4.76 24.07 -11.18
C ILE A 437 3.31 23.57 -11.28
N GLY A 438 3.09 22.45 -11.96
CA GLY A 438 1.77 21.83 -12.09
C GLY A 438 1.15 21.49 -10.74
N GLY A 439 1.92 20.93 -9.82
CA GLY A 439 1.48 20.63 -8.45
C GLY A 439 1.03 21.86 -7.68
N TRP A 440 1.77 22.97 -7.81
CA TRP A 440 1.36 24.25 -7.24
C TRP A 440 0.11 24.81 -7.92
N HIS A 441 0.02 24.76 -9.25
CA HIS A 441 -1.15 25.24 -9.97
C HIS A 441 -2.41 24.48 -9.56
N ARG A 442 -2.31 23.17 -9.32
CA ARG A 442 -3.42 22.34 -8.87
C ARG A 442 -3.83 22.60 -7.41
N TYR A 443 -2.91 22.95 -6.53
CA TYR A 443 -3.16 23.15 -5.11
C TYR A 443 -4.24 24.22 -4.86
N GLN A 444 -5.22 23.92 -4.02
CA GLN A 444 -6.44 24.74 -3.87
C GLN A 444 -6.34 25.79 -2.76
N GLN A 445 -5.74 25.48 -1.61
CA GLN A 445 -5.74 26.37 -0.44
C GLN A 445 -4.59 27.39 -0.46
N LYS A 446 -4.34 28.04 -1.62
CA LYS A 446 -3.28 29.05 -1.82
C LYS A 446 -3.41 30.28 -0.94
N ASP A 447 -4.63 30.57 -0.46
CA ASP A 447 -4.93 31.70 0.40
C ASP A 447 -4.52 31.51 1.87
N ILE A 448 -4.21 30.28 2.28
CA ILE A 448 -3.80 29.96 3.66
C ILE A 448 -2.44 29.28 3.75
N ASN A 449 -1.90 28.81 2.63
CA ASN A 449 -0.63 28.09 2.60
C ASN A 449 0.09 28.33 1.27
N ASN A 450 1.40 28.61 1.33
CA ASN A 450 2.29 28.80 0.20
C ASN A 450 3.42 27.76 0.12
N ASP A 451 3.28 26.66 0.82
CA ASP A 451 4.23 25.54 0.83
C ASP A 451 3.49 24.25 0.53
N ILE A 452 3.85 23.55 -0.54
CA ILE A 452 3.24 22.28 -0.93
C ILE A 452 4.18 21.10 -0.64
N LEU A 453 3.60 19.98 -0.28
CA LEU A 453 4.32 18.72 -0.14
C LEU A 453 4.42 18.03 -1.50
N ILE A 454 5.63 17.69 -1.91
CA ILE A 454 5.92 16.89 -3.09
C ILE A 454 6.56 15.58 -2.62
N SER A 455 5.86 14.46 -2.78
CA SER A 455 6.43 13.12 -2.62
C SER A 455 7.10 12.71 -3.93
N TYR A 456 8.40 12.37 -3.90
CA TYR A 456 9.13 12.03 -5.12
C TYR A 456 10.00 10.79 -4.95
N GLY A 457 10.09 10.02 -6.01
CA GLY A 457 10.80 8.74 -6.12
C GLY A 457 9.91 7.67 -6.72
N TYR A 458 10.48 6.75 -7.47
CA TYR A 458 9.75 5.59 -8.01
C TYR A 458 9.22 4.72 -6.88
N GLY A 459 8.01 4.22 -7.04
CA GLY A 459 7.28 3.46 -6.03
C GLY A 459 6.55 2.26 -6.62
N ASP A 460 5.51 1.81 -5.92
CA ASP A 460 4.79 0.57 -6.10
C ASP A 460 5.75 -0.64 -5.99
N GLY A 461 6.60 -0.87 -6.98
CA GLY A 461 7.67 -1.87 -6.96
C GLY A 461 8.94 -1.46 -6.21
N GLY A 462 9.01 -0.26 -5.69
CA GLY A 462 10.20 0.30 -5.06
C GLY A 462 11.10 1.06 -6.05
N GLY A 463 12.39 1.18 -5.72
CA GLY A 463 13.39 1.95 -6.48
C GLY A 463 13.74 3.27 -5.79
N GLY A 464 12.76 4.12 -5.57
CA GLY A 464 12.92 5.41 -4.91
C GLY A 464 13.49 6.51 -5.80
N PRO A 465 14.02 7.59 -5.21
CA PRO A 465 14.63 8.69 -5.94
C PRO A 465 15.81 8.26 -6.79
N THR A 466 15.98 8.91 -7.94
CA THR A 466 17.10 8.66 -8.84
C THR A 466 18.17 9.75 -8.72
N ARG A 467 19.37 9.46 -9.23
CA ARG A 467 20.45 10.45 -9.36
C ARG A 467 20.00 11.69 -10.14
N ALA A 468 19.26 11.51 -11.24
CA ALA A 468 18.73 12.63 -12.03
C ALA A 468 17.80 13.54 -11.22
N MET A 469 16.91 12.97 -10.40
CA MET A 469 16.03 13.76 -9.52
C MET A 469 16.85 14.57 -8.51
N LEU A 470 17.92 14.03 -7.95
CA LEU A 470 18.77 14.73 -6.98
C LEU A 470 19.62 15.81 -7.63
N GLU A 471 20.13 15.58 -8.84
CA GLU A 471 20.80 16.62 -9.65
C GLU A 471 19.85 17.77 -9.97
N THR A 472 18.61 17.46 -10.34
CA THR A 472 17.55 18.45 -10.60
C THR A 472 17.22 19.22 -9.34
N SER A 473 17.04 18.55 -8.21
CA SER A 473 16.79 19.18 -6.90
C SER A 473 17.88 20.20 -6.55
N THR A 474 19.15 19.83 -6.74
CA THR A 474 20.28 20.70 -6.43
C THR A 474 20.24 22.03 -7.20
N ARG A 475 19.70 22.04 -8.43
CA ARG A 475 19.51 23.27 -9.23
C ARG A 475 18.30 24.06 -8.74
N MET A 476 17.19 23.38 -8.49
CA MET A 476 15.96 24.03 -8.05
C MET A 476 16.04 24.58 -6.61
N GLU A 477 16.87 23.98 -5.74
CA GLU A 477 17.16 24.53 -4.41
C GLU A 477 17.81 25.91 -4.45
N LYS A 478 18.54 26.23 -5.52
CA LYS A 478 19.13 27.56 -5.73
C LYS A 478 18.07 28.62 -6.09
N GLY A 479 16.90 28.18 -6.52
CA GLY A 479 15.81 28.98 -7.07
C GLY A 479 15.93 29.14 -8.58
N ILE A 480 14.80 29.12 -9.25
CA ILE A 480 14.64 29.37 -10.71
C ILE A 480 13.41 30.24 -10.86
N GLU A 481 13.51 31.35 -11.60
CA GLU A 481 12.40 32.28 -11.82
C GLU A 481 11.17 31.57 -12.38
N GLY A 482 10.02 31.73 -11.72
CA GLY A 482 8.76 31.12 -12.11
C GLY A 482 8.50 29.73 -11.55
N LEU A 483 9.45 29.12 -10.82
CA LEU A 483 9.27 27.87 -10.11
C LEU A 483 9.05 28.08 -8.61
N PRO A 484 8.30 27.19 -7.91
CA PRO A 484 8.37 27.13 -6.46
C PRO A 484 9.81 26.90 -5.98
N LYS A 485 10.20 27.52 -4.89
CA LYS A 485 11.50 27.29 -4.27
C LYS A 485 11.55 25.90 -3.66
N VAL A 486 12.40 25.04 -4.17
CA VAL A 486 12.55 23.66 -3.70
C VAL A 486 13.38 23.60 -2.42
N ARG A 487 12.98 22.73 -1.49
CA ARG A 487 13.80 22.33 -0.36
C ARG A 487 13.66 20.82 -0.10
N GLN A 488 14.77 20.15 0.23
CA GLN A 488 14.73 18.80 0.76
C GLN A 488 14.21 18.85 2.21
N ALA A 489 13.09 18.17 2.47
CA ALA A 489 12.43 18.22 3.76
C ALA A 489 12.08 16.83 4.27
N PHE A 490 11.80 16.72 5.58
CA PHE A 490 11.10 15.58 6.16
C PHE A 490 9.59 15.84 6.21
N ALA A 491 8.80 14.80 6.16
CA ALA A 491 7.36 14.87 6.28
C ALA A 491 6.95 15.54 7.59
N ARG A 492 7.62 15.18 8.70
CA ARG A 492 7.38 15.78 10.02
C ARG A 492 7.62 17.29 10.03
N THR A 493 8.72 17.74 9.44
CA THR A 493 9.04 19.17 9.36
C THR A 493 7.97 19.93 8.58
N TYR A 494 7.53 19.37 7.44
CA TYR A 494 6.47 19.98 6.65
C TYR A 494 5.17 20.14 7.44
N PHE A 495 4.70 19.07 8.10
CA PHE A 495 3.43 19.09 8.83
C PHE A 495 3.47 19.97 10.07
N ASP A 496 4.58 19.98 10.84
CA ASP A 496 4.73 20.86 11.98
C ASP A 496 4.71 22.35 11.55
N GLU A 497 5.39 22.71 10.47
CA GLU A 497 5.34 24.06 9.90
C GLU A 497 3.95 24.41 9.30
N LEU A 498 3.32 23.47 8.62
CA LEU A 498 1.95 23.64 8.10
C LEU A 498 0.98 23.90 9.26
N ALA A 499 1.05 23.11 10.33
CA ALA A 499 0.19 23.27 11.50
C ALA A 499 0.31 24.66 12.12
N GLU A 500 1.53 25.18 12.30
CA GLU A 500 1.75 26.54 12.81
C GLU A 500 1.26 27.61 11.82
N ARG A 501 1.41 27.40 10.51
CA ARG A 501 0.98 28.35 9.48
C ARG A 501 -0.53 28.49 9.40
N VAL A 502 -1.26 27.37 9.57
CA VAL A 502 -2.73 27.38 9.49
C VAL A 502 -3.42 27.47 10.85
N LYS A 503 -2.65 27.51 11.94
CA LYS A 503 -3.16 27.65 13.30
C LYS A 503 -4.04 28.88 13.40
N ASP A 504 -5.20 28.72 14.01
CA ASP A 504 -6.19 29.80 14.20
C ASP A 504 -6.69 30.46 12.90
N ASN A 505 -6.36 29.89 11.72
CA ASN A 505 -6.86 30.43 10.46
C ASN A 505 -8.32 29.99 10.23
N ARG A 506 -9.24 30.92 10.33
CA ARG A 506 -10.68 30.67 10.15
C ARG A 506 -11.09 30.23 8.74
N ARG A 507 -10.18 30.32 7.76
CA ARG A 507 -10.41 29.86 6.39
C ARG A 507 -9.97 28.40 6.18
N LEU A 508 -9.30 27.79 7.17
CA LEU A 508 -8.99 26.37 7.09
C LEU A 508 -10.28 25.57 7.07
N PRO A 509 -10.60 24.89 5.97
CA PRO A 509 -11.86 24.17 5.84
C PRO A 509 -11.89 22.92 6.73
N THR A 510 -13.08 22.39 6.98
CA THR A 510 -13.31 21.15 7.70
C THR A 510 -14.11 20.20 6.82
N TRP A 511 -13.65 18.96 6.71
CA TRP A 511 -14.38 17.83 6.15
C TRP A 511 -14.85 16.93 7.28
N GLU A 512 -16.11 16.53 7.30
CA GLU A 512 -16.70 15.70 8.35
C GLU A 512 -17.14 14.34 7.80
N GLY A 513 -16.85 13.27 8.54
CA GLY A 513 -17.22 11.91 8.17
C GLY A 513 -16.11 11.15 7.45
N GLU A 514 -16.49 10.17 6.62
CA GLU A 514 -15.52 9.36 5.86
C GLU A 514 -14.87 10.15 4.74
N LEU A 515 -13.68 9.71 4.35
CA LEU A 515 -13.01 10.12 3.13
C LEU A 515 -13.22 9.00 2.10
N TYR A 516 -14.34 9.08 1.39
CA TYR A 516 -14.76 8.05 0.43
C TYR A 516 -13.93 8.10 -0.85
N PHE A 517 -13.54 6.93 -1.33
CA PHE A 517 -12.82 6.75 -2.58
C PHE A 517 -13.65 5.93 -3.57
N GLU A 518 -14.11 6.55 -4.65
CA GLU A 518 -15.06 5.92 -5.57
C GLU A 518 -14.42 4.99 -6.59
N TYR A 519 -13.20 5.24 -7.01
CA TYR A 519 -12.55 4.51 -8.11
C TYR A 519 -12.15 3.07 -7.79
N HIS A 520 -12.26 2.64 -6.53
CA HIS A 520 -11.91 1.29 -6.11
C HIS A 520 -13.08 0.58 -5.39
N ARG A 521 -14.30 0.84 -5.83
CA ARG A 521 -15.52 0.25 -5.23
C ARG A 521 -15.56 -1.27 -5.30
N GLY A 522 -15.02 -1.89 -6.35
CA GLY A 522 -14.93 -3.34 -6.49
C GLY A 522 -14.15 -4.01 -5.37
N THR A 523 -13.19 -3.31 -4.77
CA THR A 523 -12.34 -3.84 -3.70
C THR A 523 -13.08 -4.14 -2.40
N TYR A 524 -14.30 -3.61 -2.18
CA TYR A 524 -15.10 -3.95 -1.01
C TYR A 524 -15.60 -5.40 -1.00
N THR A 525 -15.73 -6.01 -2.16
CA THR A 525 -16.29 -7.37 -2.30
C THR A 525 -15.38 -8.36 -3.00
N SER A 526 -14.34 -7.91 -3.69
CA SER A 526 -13.36 -8.80 -4.34
C SER A 526 -12.67 -9.71 -3.33
N MET A 527 -12.43 -10.98 -3.69
CA MET A 527 -11.81 -11.98 -2.82
C MET A 527 -12.50 -12.13 -1.46
N ALA A 528 -13.82 -12.31 -1.47
CA ALA A 528 -14.69 -12.39 -0.29
C ALA A 528 -14.21 -13.38 0.78
N ARG A 529 -13.61 -14.52 0.39
CA ARG A 529 -13.01 -15.49 1.32
C ARG A 529 -11.91 -14.86 2.17
N ASN A 530 -11.04 -14.05 1.56
CA ASN A 530 -9.96 -13.37 2.27
C ASN A 530 -10.51 -12.41 3.32
N LYS A 531 -11.52 -11.61 2.96
CA LYS A 531 -12.22 -10.68 3.85
C LYS A 531 -12.90 -11.39 5.01
N ARG A 532 -13.59 -12.51 4.70
CA ARG A 532 -14.23 -13.35 5.72
C ARG A 532 -13.21 -13.93 6.70
N SER A 533 -12.09 -14.43 6.21
CA SER A 533 -11.02 -14.98 7.05
C SER A 533 -10.43 -13.91 7.96
N ASN A 534 -10.12 -12.73 7.42
CA ASN A 534 -9.65 -11.60 8.23
C ASN A 534 -10.63 -11.27 9.35
N ARG A 535 -11.91 -11.10 9.03
CA ARG A 535 -12.93 -10.74 10.04
C ARG A 535 -13.06 -11.81 11.13
N LYS A 536 -13.06 -13.10 10.79
CA LYS A 536 -13.14 -14.18 11.76
C LYS A 536 -11.92 -14.20 12.69
N ILE A 537 -10.73 -14.09 12.14
CA ILE A 537 -9.50 -14.10 12.93
C ILE A 537 -9.41 -12.87 13.86
N GLU A 538 -9.79 -11.68 13.41
CA GLU A 538 -9.86 -10.49 14.28
C GLU A 538 -10.70 -10.76 15.55
N LEU A 539 -11.86 -11.37 15.40
CA LEU A 539 -12.75 -11.71 16.51
C LEU A 539 -12.14 -12.80 17.41
N HIS A 540 -11.59 -13.84 16.80
CA HIS A 540 -10.98 -14.96 17.54
C HIS A 540 -9.74 -14.52 18.33
N MET A 541 -8.98 -13.57 17.83
CA MET A 541 -7.84 -12.99 18.57
C MET A 541 -8.29 -12.20 19.80
N MET A 542 -9.37 -11.41 19.69
CA MET A 542 -9.94 -10.72 20.85
C MET A 542 -10.42 -11.72 21.93
N ASP A 543 -11.05 -12.83 21.51
CA ASP A 543 -11.42 -13.93 22.40
C ASP A 543 -10.19 -14.56 23.04
N LEU A 544 -9.16 -14.89 22.25
CA LEU A 544 -7.94 -15.53 22.74
C LEU A 544 -7.24 -14.70 23.80
N GLU A 545 -7.06 -13.40 23.59
CA GLU A 545 -6.40 -12.50 24.54
C GLU A 545 -7.19 -12.41 25.84
N LEU A 546 -8.51 -12.26 25.80
CA LEU A 546 -9.36 -12.23 26.98
C LEU A 546 -9.31 -13.54 27.75
N LEU A 547 -9.49 -14.69 27.06
CA LEU A 547 -9.44 -16.01 27.69
C LEU A 547 -8.05 -16.31 28.28
N SER A 548 -6.98 -15.88 27.60
CA SER A 548 -5.62 -16.03 28.10
C SER A 548 -5.37 -15.23 29.40
N LEU A 549 -5.90 -13.99 29.44
CA LEU A 549 -5.85 -13.18 30.67
C LEU A 549 -6.60 -13.84 31.82
N LEU A 550 -7.82 -14.35 31.57
CA LEU A 550 -8.63 -15.02 32.58
C LEU A 550 -7.99 -16.34 33.09
N ALA A 551 -7.36 -17.08 32.17
CA ALA A 551 -6.73 -18.37 32.47
C ALA A 551 -5.32 -18.27 33.04
N GLN A 552 -4.68 -17.07 33.10
CA GLN A 552 -3.24 -16.91 33.40
C GLN A 552 -2.78 -17.51 34.76
N ALA A 553 -3.69 -17.71 35.70
CA ALA A 553 -3.37 -18.39 36.96
C ALA A 553 -3.17 -19.91 36.79
N LYS A 554 -3.60 -20.50 35.68
CA LYS A 554 -3.57 -21.94 35.38
C LYS A 554 -2.73 -22.28 34.16
N VAL A 555 -2.72 -21.41 33.15
CA VAL A 555 -1.98 -21.55 31.89
C VAL A 555 -1.26 -20.24 31.62
N ALA A 556 0.02 -20.31 31.24
CA ALA A 556 0.82 -19.12 30.96
C ALA A 556 0.20 -18.30 29.79
N TYR A 557 0.31 -16.99 29.89
CA TYR A 557 -0.11 -16.08 28.79
C TYR A 557 0.80 -16.30 27.57
N PRO A 558 0.26 -16.55 26.37
CA PRO A 558 1.06 -16.92 25.19
C PRO A 558 1.49 -15.67 24.42
N GLU A 559 2.37 -14.86 25.02
CA GLU A 559 2.75 -13.55 24.47
C GLU A 559 3.41 -13.66 23.09
N ALA A 560 4.34 -14.61 22.94
CA ALA A 560 5.07 -14.79 21.68
C ALA A 560 4.17 -15.27 20.53
N GLU A 561 3.24 -16.18 20.82
CA GLU A 561 2.26 -16.69 19.86
C GLU A 561 1.27 -15.59 19.47
N ILE A 562 0.79 -14.81 20.41
CA ILE A 562 -0.11 -13.67 20.14
C ILE A 562 0.60 -12.62 19.30
N ASP A 563 1.85 -12.27 19.60
CA ASP A 563 2.63 -11.33 18.77
C ASP A 563 2.86 -11.86 17.36
N LYS A 564 3.20 -13.12 17.19
CA LYS A 564 3.36 -13.78 15.90
C LYS A 564 2.05 -13.73 15.09
N LEU A 565 0.93 -14.07 15.72
CA LEU A 565 -0.39 -14.08 15.08
C LEU A 565 -0.80 -12.67 14.64
N TRP A 566 -0.62 -11.65 15.48
CA TRP A 566 -0.89 -10.27 15.10
C TRP A 566 -0.03 -9.82 13.94
N HIS A 567 1.26 -10.12 13.90
CA HIS A 567 2.09 -9.78 12.73
C HIS A 567 1.56 -10.42 11.44
N GLY A 568 1.11 -11.69 11.49
CA GLY A 568 0.48 -12.35 10.35
C GLY A 568 -0.83 -11.70 9.91
N ILE A 569 -1.65 -11.25 10.86
CA ILE A 569 -2.91 -10.55 10.56
C ILE A 569 -2.63 -9.18 9.96
N LEU A 570 -1.76 -8.39 10.60
CA LEU A 570 -1.49 -7.02 10.21
C LEU A 570 -0.89 -6.91 8.81
N ILE A 571 0.00 -7.83 8.41
CA ILE A 571 0.54 -7.85 7.05
C ILE A 571 -0.54 -8.17 6.02
N ASN A 572 -1.46 -9.08 6.33
CA ASN A 572 -2.57 -9.47 5.44
C ASN A 572 -3.66 -8.39 5.32
N GLN A 573 -3.61 -7.34 6.14
CA GLN A 573 -4.47 -6.16 6.04
C GLN A 573 -3.89 -5.07 5.12
N PHE A 574 -2.75 -5.32 4.48
CA PHE A 574 -2.18 -4.41 3.49
C PHE A 574 -3.21 -4.08 2.39
N HIS A 575 -3.19 -2.84 1.88
CA HIS A 575 -4.27 -2.28 1.05
C HIS A 575 -4.46 -2.92 -0.32
N ASP A 576 -3.56 -3.78 -0.79
CA ASP A 576 -3.75 -4.64 -1.97
C ASP A 576 -4.00 -6.11 -1.62
N ILE A 577 -3.77 -6.54 -0.37
CA ILE A 577 -4.06 -7.91 0.05
C ILE A 577 -5.52 -8.04 0.47
N LEU A 578 -5.94 -7.31 1.51
CA LEU A 578 -7.30 -7.40 2.05
C LEU A 578 -8.38 -6.99 1.02
N PRO A 579 -8.20 -5.89 0.26
CA PRO A 579 -9.14 -5.48 -0.79
C PRO A 579 -9.29 -6.43 -1.97
N GLY A 580 -8.34 -7.32 -2.21
CA GLY A 580 -8.47 -8.30 -3.28
C GLY A 580 -7.81 -7.89 -4.61
N SER A 581 -6.95 -6.88 -4.62
CA SER A 581 -6.36 -6.30 -5.83
C SER A 581 -4.99 -6.85 -6.22
N SER A 582 -4.49 -7.86 -5.50
CA SER A 582 -3.25 -8.55 -5.82
C SER A 582 -3.44 -9.69 -6.84
N ILE A 583 -2.32 -10.25 -7.32
CA ILE A 583 -2.32 -11.44 -8.19
C ILE A 583 -2.79 -12.71 -7.47
N HIS A 584 -3.19 -13.72 -8.24
CA HIS A 584 -3.72 -14.98 -7.74
C HIS A 584 -2.81 -15.66 -6.70
N GLU A 585 -1.52 -15.67 -6.95
CA GLU A 585 -0.51 -16.30 -6.08
C GLU A 585 -0.51 -15.73 -4.66
N VAL A 586 -0.81 -14.46 -4.49
CA VAL A 586 -0.95 -13.83 -3.17
C VAL A 586 -2.10 -14.48 -2.39
N TYR A 587 -3.23 -14.78 -3.06
CA TYR A 587 -4.40 -15.38 -2.41
C TYR A 587 -4.26 -16.87 -2.15
N GLU A 588 -3.43 -17.58 -2.88
CA GLU A 588 -3.04 -18.95 -2.49
C GLU A 588 -2.18 -18.96 -1.23
N VAL A 589 -1.27 -17.98 -1.09
CA VAL A 589 -0.47 -17.80 0.14
C VAL A 589 -1.37 -17.43 1.32
N THR A 590 -2.19 -16.38 1.18
CA THR A 590 -3.06 -15.90 2.29
C THR A 590 -4.05 -16.95 2.74
N LYS A 591 -4.60 -17.77 1.81
CA LYS A 591 -5.48 -18.89 2.14
C LYS A 591 -4.82 -19.88 3.11
N LYS A 592 -3.57 -20.20 2.85
CA LYS A 592 -2.78 -21.11 3.71
C LYS A 592 -2.47 -20.44 5.05
N GLU A 593 -2.00 -19.20 5.04
CA GLU A 593 -1.65 -18.46 6.24
C GLU A 593 -2.85 -18.28 7.18
N TYR A 594 -4.02 -17.91 6.63
CA TYR A 594 -5.24 -17.79 7.42
C TYR A 594 -5.68 -19.13 8.01
N ALA A 595 -5.57 -20.25 7.28
CA ALA A 595 -5.89 -21.56 7.79
C ALA A 595 -4.95 -22.00 8.93
N GLU A 596 -3.66 -21.73 8.80
CA GLU A 596 -2.64 -22.00 9.84
C GLU A 596 -2.88 -21.16 11.10
N MET A 597 -3.14 -19.86 10.94
CA MET A 597 -3.46 -18.95 12.06
C MET A 597 -4.75 -19.38 12.78
N GLU A 598 -5.80 -19.71 12.03
CA GLU A 598 -7.08 -20.16 12.62
C GLU A 598 -6.91 -21.44 13.43
N ALA A 599 -6.14 -22.40 12.93
CA ALA A 599 -5.85 -23.64 13.65
C ALA A 599 -5.07 -23.38 14.96
N GLU A 600 -4.05 -22.50 14.92
CA GLU A 600 -3.26 -22.12 16.09
C GLU A 600 -4.12 -21.38 17.13
N ILE A 601 -4.91 -20.39 16.70
CA ILE A 601 -5.83 -19.65 17.56
C ILE A 601 -6.84 -20.58 18.22
N THR A 602 -7.42 -21.51 17.46
CA THR A 602 -8.40 -22.46 17.96
C THR A 602 -7.79 -23.35 19.04
N ALA A 603 -6.62 -23.93 18.81
CA ALA A 603 -5.93 -24.77 19.77
C ALA A 603 -5.62 -24.00 21.09
N LEU A 604 -5.12 -22.78 20.95
CA LEU A 604 -4.84 -21.91 22.11
C LEU A 604 -6.12 -21.53 22.88
N ARG A 605 -7.23 -21.24 22.20
CA ARG A 605 -8.53 -20.94 22.83
C ARG A 605 -9.08 -22.16 23.56
N GLU A 606 -9.06 -23.33 22.95
CA GLU A 606 -9.53 -24.58 23.56
C GLU A 606 -8.76 -24.92 24.86
N GLU A 607 -7.44 -24.79 24.85
CA GLU A 607 -6.62 -25.00 26.04
C GLU A 607 -7.06 -24.09 27.20
N ARG A 608 -7.32 -22.81 26.93
CA ARG A 608 -7.76 -21.83 27.93
C ARG A 608 -9.17 -22.07 28.39
N LEU A 609 -10.08 -22.39 27.48
CA LEU A 609 -11.45 -22.75 27.82
C LEU A 609 -11.49 -24.00 28.72
N ASN A 610 -10.69 -25.04 28.41
CA ASN A 610 -10.58 -26.24 29.22
C ASN A 610 -10.00 -25.94 30.63
N ALA A 611 -9.03 -25.03 30.74
CA ALA A 611 -8.47 -24.60 32.02
C ALA A 611 -9.46 -23.79 32.86
N LEU A 612 -10.32 -22.98 32.22
CA LEU A 612 -11.32 -22.16 32.90
C LEU A 612 -12.56 -22.94 33.30
N THR A 613 -12.98 -23.93 32.47
CA THR A 613 -14.24 -24.65 32.63
C THR A 613 -14.14 -25.67 33.79
N PRO A 614 -15.05 -25.65 34.79
CA PRO A 614 -15.09 -26.67 35.82
C PRO A 614 -15.35 -28.08 35.26
N ALA A 615 -14.74 -29.09 35.84
CA ALA A 615 -15.04 -30.47 35.50
C ALA A 615 -16.46 -30.82 35.95
N GLY A 616 -17.26 -31.45 35.09
CA GLY A 616 -18.63 -31.86 35.43
C GLY A 616 -19.43 -32.19 34.20
N GLU A 617 -20.71 -32.64 34.43
CA GLU A 617 -21.68 -32.88 33.40
C GLU A 617 -22.51 -31.60 33.19
N GLY A 618 -22.18 -30.82 32.18
CA GLY A 618 -22.91 -29.57 31.85
C GLY A 618 -22.30 -28.86 30.66
N VAL A 619 -22.85 -27.68 30.36
CA VAL A 619 -22.39 -26.82 29.31
C VAL A 619 -22.05 -25.47 29.91
N THR A 620 -20.81 -24.97 29.70
CA THR A 620 -20.41 -23.63 30.09
C THR A 620 -20.26 -22.77 28.85
N VAL A 621 -20.98 -21.64 28.82
CA VAL A 621 -20.92 -20.68 27.72
C VAL A 621 -20.20 -19.44 28.20
N TYR A 622 -19.21 -19.00 27.42
CA TYR A 622 -18.42 -17.77 27.65
C TYR A 622 -18.89 -16.65 26.71
N ASN A 623 -19.28 -15.52 27.28
CA ASN A 623 -19.59 -14.32 26.51
C ASN A 623 -18.38 -13.37 26.65
N THR A 624 -17.62 -13.25 25.57
CA THR A 624 -16.42 -12.40 25.48
C THR A 624 -16.73 -10.92 25.18
N THR A 625 -18.00 -10.61 24.82
CA THR A 625 -18.41 -9.24 24.51
C THR A 625 -18.57 -8.35 25.76
N GLY A 626 -18.51 -7.04 25.56
CA GLY A 626 -18.61 -6.04 26.65
C GLY A 626 -20.03 -5.80 27.19
N PHE A 627 -21.04 -6.57 26.75
CA PHE A 627 -22.44 -6.43 27.17
C PHE A 627 -23.08 -7.81 27.40
N ALA A 628 -24.07 -7.85 28.25
CA ALA A 628 -24.86 -9.05 28.46
C ALA A 628 -25.72 -9.32 27.22
N ARG A 629 -25.86 -10.59 26.84
CA ARG A 629 -26.64 -10.96 25.66
C ARG A 629 -27.48 -12.22 25.87
N SER A 630 -28.49 -12.35 25.06
CA SER A 630 -29.25 -13.60 24.88
C SER A 630 -29.13 -13.98 23.42
N ASP A 631 -28.77 -15.22 23.12
CA ASP A 631 -28.47 -15.62 21.75
C ASP A 631 -28.64 -17.12 21.53
N VAL A 632 -28.69 -17.50 20.24
CA VAL A 632 -28.56 -18.90 19.82
C VAL A 632 -27.10 -19.30 19.95
N VAL A 633 -26.86 -20.38 20.69
CA VAL A 633 -25.52 -20.93 20.92
C VAL A 633 -25.41 -22.28 20.22
N GLU A 634 -24.39 -22.45 19.39
CA GLU A 634 -24.02 -23.72 18.80
C GLU A 634 -23.32 -24.58 19.87
N LEU A 635 -23.82 -25.80 20.06
CA LEU A 635 -23.38 -26.69 21.13
C LEU A 635 -22.59 -27.89 20.58
N GLY A 636 -22.22 -27.88 19.28
CA GLY A 636 -21.55 -29.01 18.62
C GLY A 636 -22.27 -30.35 18.82
N ASP A 637 -21.53 -31.39 19.18
CA ASP A 637 -22.05 -32.74 19.36
C ASP A 637 -22.78 -32.94 20.70
N CYS A 638 -23.27 -31.90 21.35
CA CYS A 638 -23.97 -31.96 22.61
C CYS A 638 -25.15 -32.93 22.53
N LYS A 639 -25.22 -33.92 23.45
CA LYS A 639 -26.28 -34.94 23.51
C LYS A 639 -27.43 -34.52 24.41
N ALA A 640 -27.35 -33.40 25.09
CA ALA A 640 -28.42 -32.89 25.94
C ALA A 640 -29.74 -32.75 25.16
N GLU A 641 -30.84 -32.94 25.83
CA GLU A 641 -32.18 -32.65 25.31
C GLU A 641 -32.65 -31.27 25.76
N ALA A 642 -32.24 -30.83 26.96
CA ALA A 642 -32.47 -29.52 27.49
C ALA A 642 -31.34 -29.13 28.45
N LEU A 643 -31.19 -27.81 28.63
CA LEU A 643 -30.22 -27.19 29.54
C LEU A 643 -30.98 -26.42 30.63
N GLN A 644 -30.48 -26.41 31.87
CA GLN A 644 -31.05 -25.64 32.97
C GLN A 644 -30.03 -24.73 33.61
N ASP A 645 -30.37 -23.45 33.81
CA ASP A 645 -29.53 -22.50 34.56
C ASP A 645 -29.74 -22.62 36.09
N GLU A 646 -28.90 -21.90 36.85
CA GLU A 646 -28.95 -21.88 38.32
C GLU A 646 -30.29 -21.32 38.89
N ALA A 647 -31.01 -20.51 38.08
CA ALA A 647 -32.32 -19.99 38.47
C ALA A 647 -33.46 -20.97 38.22
N GLY A 648 -33.18 -22.17 37.63
CA GLY A 648 -34.13 -23.19 37.31
C GLY A 648 -34.82 -23.00 35.95
N ASN A 649 -34.41 -22.03 35.14
CA ASN A 649 -34.96 -21.85 33.78
C ASN A 649 -34.44 -22.96 32.87
N VAL A 650 -35.36 -23.58 32.14
CA VAL A 650 -35.06 -24.71 31.21
C VAL A 650 -35.05 -24.19 29.76
N TYR A 651 -34.02 -24.54 29.01
CA TYR A 651 -33.79 -24.18 27.64
C TYR A 651 -33.78 -25.43 26.75
N PRO A 652 -34.66 -25.54 25.76
CA PRO A 652 -34.68 -26.68 24.86
C PRO A 652 -33.42 -26.71 23.99
N VAL A 653 -32.91 -27.92 23.74
CA VAL A 653 -31.82 -28.15 22.78
C VAL A 653 -32.38 -28.75 21.51
N GLN A 654 -32.20 -28.08 20.40
CA GLN A 654 -32.62 -28.56 19.09
C GLN A 654 -31.44 -29.24 18.40
N LYS A 655 -31.70 -30.47 17.90
CA LYS A 655 -30.72 -31.17 17.02
C LYS A 655 -30.81 -30.61 15.61
N THR A 656 -29.64 -30.42 15.00
CA THR A 656 -29.48 -29.96 13.63
C THR A 656 -28.57 -30.86 12.85
N ALA A 657 -28.46 -30.68 11.55
CA ALA A 657 -27.53 -31.47 10.72
C ALA A 657 -26.07 -31.30 11.15
N GLU A 658 -25.73 -30.14 11.67
CA GLU A 658 -24.36 -29.76 12.05
C GLU A 658 -24.06 -29.94 13.55
N GLY A 659 -25.01 -30.46 14.33
CA GLY A 659 -24.84 -30.65 15.79
C GLY A 659 -26.11 -30.34 16.59
N ALA A 660 -26.01 -29.40 17.54
CA ALA A 660 -27.12 -28.96 18.36
C ALA A 660 -27.08 -27.43 18.62
N VAL A 661 -28.23 -26.85 18.83
CA VAL A 661 -28.36 -25.39 19.15
C VAL A 661 -29.33 -25.22 20.33
N ALA A 662 -29.09 -24.17 21.11
CA ALA A 662 -30.01 -23.70 22.15
C ALA A 662 -30.04 -22.17 22.19
N PHE A 663 -31.21 -21.58 22.45
CA PHE A 663 -31.29 -20.16 22.74
C PHE A 663 -31.11 -19.94 24.25
N LEU A 664 -30.03 -19.26 24.64
CA LEU A 664 -29.62 -19.06 26.03
C LEU A 664 -29.75 -17.59 26.44
N ASN A 665 -30.39 -17.35 27.57
CA ASN A 665 -30.69 -16.00 28.06
C ASN A 665 -29.65 -15.50 29.07
N ASN A 666 -29.47 -14.17 29.08
CA ASN A 666 -28.73 -13.45 30.11
C ASN A 666 -27.29 -13.99 30.30
N LEU A 667 -26.58 -14.17 29.20
CA LEU A 667 -25.14 -14.47 29.24
C LEU A 667 -24.39 -13.20 29.68
N PRO A 668 -23.70 -13.22 30.82
CA PRO A 668 -23.11 -12.01 31.42
C PRO A 668 -21.98 -11.44 30.54
N ALA A 669 -21.85 -10.12 30.52
CA ALA A 669 -20.76 -9.43 29.83
C ALA A 669 -19.37 -9.88 30.33
N LYS A 670 -18.44 -10.20 29.43
CA LYS A 670 -17.07 -10.68 29.76
C LYS A 670 -17.07 -11.75 30.87
N GLY A 671 -18.00 -12.70 30.80
CA GLY A 671 -18.25 -13.70 31.82
C GLY A 671 -18.71 -15.03 31.23
N SER A 672 -19.03 -15.93 32.12
CA SER A 672 -19.52 -17.25 31.76
C SER A 672 -20.80 -17.60 32.53
N LYS A 673 -21.59 -18.52 31.96
CA LYS A 673 -22.74 -19.12 32.59
C LYS A 673 -22.74 -20.62 32.35
N THR A 674 -22.93 -21.41 33.42
CA THR A 674 -22.94 -22.86 33.36
C THR A 674 -24.39 -23.36 33.44
N PHE A 675 -24.68 -24.34 32.63
CA PHE A 675 -25.99 -25.00 32.51
C PHE A 675 -25.88 -26.47 32.82
N ALA A 676 -26.79 -26.97 33.63
CA ALA A 676 -26.94 -28.40 33.90
C ALA A 676 -27.68 -29.07 32.72
N VAL A 677 -27.31 -30.32 32.43
CA VAL A 677 -28.07 -31.16 31.48
C VAL A 677 -29.29 -31.71 32.20
N VAL A 678 -30.45 -31.52 31.62
CA VAL A 678 -31.73 -32.01 32.16
C VAL A 678 -32.53 -32.73 31.05
N PRO A 679 -33.48 -33.61 31.43
CA PRO A 679 -34.40 -34.21 30.46
C PRO A 679 -35.23 -33.18 29.73
N ALA A 680 -35.63 -33.51 28.50
CA ALA A 680 -36.52 -32.65 27.71
C ALA A 680 -37.83 -32.36 28.46
N GLN A 681 -38.24 -31.12 28.44
CA GLN A 681 -39.63 -30.74 28.68
C GLN A 681 -40.33 -30.60 27.33
N ALA A 682 -41.58 -31.05 27.24
CA ALA A 682 -42.37 -30.96 26.02
C ALA A 682 -42.42 -29.50 25.54
N SER A 683 -41.78 -29.21 24.46
CA SER A 683 -41.76 -27.92 23.79
C SER A 683 -42.21 -28.12 22.34
N ALA A 684 -43.33 -27.52 21.97
CA ALA A 684 -43.77 -27.49 20.58
C ALA A 684 -42.86 -26.51 19.78
N ALA A 685 -42.65 -26.82 18.50
CA ALA A 685 -42.06 -25.85 17.59
C ALA A 685 -42.98 -24.59 17.52
N PRO A 686 -42.44 -23.40 17.72
CA PRO A 686 -43.25 -22.17 17.71
C PRO A 686 -43.55 -21.67 16.29
N PHE A 687 -43.21 -22.43 15.27
CA PHE A 687 -43.32 -22.10 13.87
C PHE A 687 -44.43 -22.91 13.20
N GLU A 688 -45.36 -22.21 12.52
CA GLU A 688 -46.35 -22.83 11.66
C GLU A 688 -45.94 -22.63 10.19
N ILE A 689 -45.62 -23.74 9.54
CA ILE A 689 -45.31 -23.78 8.13
C ILE A 689 -46.55 -24.27 7.37
N ALA A 690 -46.99 -23.51 6.36
CA ALA A 690 -48.09 -23.88 5.51
C ALA A 690 -47.83 -25.16 4.78
N ALA A 691 -48.88 -25.91 4.43
CA ALA A 691 -48.77 -27.25 3.81
C ALA A 691 -48.04 -27.22 2.44
N ASP A 692 -48.11 -26.12 1.73
CA ASP A 692 -47.39 -25.86 0.47
C ASP A 692 -45.94 -25.36 0.66
N GLY A 693 -45.54 -25.13 1.91
CA GLY A 693 -44.21 -24.64 2.25
C GLY A 693 -43.98 -23.14 2.01
N HIS A 694 -44.87 -22.41 1.33
CA HIS A 694 -44.66 -21.03 0.89
C HIS A 694 -45.06 -19.98 1.93
N LYS A 695 -45.31 -20.39 3.17
CA LYS A 695 -45.58 -19.45 4.27
C LYS A 695 -45.04 -20.02 5.56
N ILE A 696 -44.42 -19.15 6.35
CA ILE A 696 -44.08 -19.44 7.75
C ILE A 696 -44.69 -18.35 8.66
N ASP A 697 -45.26 -18.80 9.74
CA ASP A 697 -45.75 -17.98 10.84
C ASP A 697 -44.88 -18.20 12.07
N THR A 698 -44.18 -17.18 12.51
CA THR A 698 -43.29 -17.19 13.68
C THR A 698 -43.91 -16.37 14.80
N PRO A 699 -43.42 -16.38 16.03
CA PRO A 699 -43.89 -15.47 17.08
C PRO A 699 -43.84 -13.97 16.70
N PHE A 700 -42.94 -13.58 15.82
CA PHE A 700 -42.69 -12.17 15.47
C PHE A 700 -43.13 -11.77 14.07
N TYR A 701 -43.07 -12.68 13.12
CA TYR A 701 -43.33 -12.42 11.71
C TYR A 701 -44.24 -13.44 11.05
N THR A 702 -44.97 -12.99 10.06
CA THR A 702 -45.52 -13.85 9.03
C THR A 702 -44.78 -13.58 7.72
N VAL A 703 -44.14 -14.62 7.18
CA VAL A 703 -43.37 -14.49 5.91
C VAL A 703 -44.01 -15.35 4.85
N THR A 704 -44.21 -14.79 3.65
CA THR A 704 -44.71 -15.48 2.47
C THR A 704 -43.74 -15.49 1.34
N PHE A 705 -43.72 -16.55 0.54
CA PHE A 705 -42.80 -16.78 -0.57
C PHE A 705 -43.57 -17.02 -1.87
N ASP A 706 -42.96 -16.68 -3.00
CA ASP A 706 -43.44 -17.05 -4.34
C ASP A 706 -42.80 -18.36 -4.84
N GLU A 707 -43.13 -18.72 -6.09
CA GLU A 707 -42.59 -19.89 -6.77
C GLU A 707 -41.08 -19.81 -7.09
N HIS A 708 -40.44 -18.69 -6.93
CA HIS A 708 -39.01 -18.45 -7.12
C HIS A 708 -38.24 -18.41 -5.77
N GLY A 709 -38.93 -18.64 -4.65
CA GLY A 709 -38.32 -18.53 -3.33
C GLY A 709 -38.03 -17.10 -2.88
N GLN A 710 -38.62 -16.10 -3.53
CA GLN A 710 -38.54 -14.69 -3.13
C GLN A 710 -39.61 -14.41 -2.05
N MET A 711 -39.30 -13.52 -1.10
CA MET A 711 -40.24 -13.10 -0.08
C MET A 711 -41.22 -12.08 -0.64
N THR A 712 -42.52 -12.42 -0.68
CA THR A 712 -43.58 -11.55 -1.17
C THR A 712 -44.23 -10.75 -0.09
N GLY A 713 -44.07 -11.11 1.18
CA GLY A 713 -44.54 -10.39 2.35
C GLY A 713 -43.73 -10.73 3.58
N ILE A 714 -43.47 -9.76 4.42
CA ILE A 714 -42.90 -9.88 5.76
C ILE A 714 -43.73 -9.03 6.69
N PHE A 715 -44.75 -9.60 7.34
CA PHE A 715 -45.59 -8.87 8.25
C PHE A 715 -45.01 -8.92 9.67
N ASP A 716 -44.63 -7.77 10.19
CA ASP A 716 -44.17 -7.56 11.56
C ASP A 716 -45.38 -7.50 12.49
N LYS A 717 -45.55 -8.52 13.32
CA LYS A 717 -46.68 -8.67 14.21
C LYS A 717 -46.67 -7.69 15.38
N GLU A 718 -45.48 -7.33 15.86
CA GLU A 718 -45.32 -6.41 16.99
C GLU A 718 -45.69 -4.99 16.56
N ASN A 719 -45.11 -4.49 15.47
CA ASN A 719 -45.38 -3.17 14.95
C ASN A 719 -46.60 -3.12 14.01
N ARG A 720 -47.25 -4.25 13.72
CA ARG A 720 -48.45 -4.41 12.88
C ARG A 720 -48.29 -3.76 11.50
N ARG A 721 -47.16 -3.99 10.86
CA ARG A 721 -46.86 -3.41 9.57
C ARG A 721 -46.25 -4.43 8.60
N GLU A 722 -46.44 -4.18 7.32
CA GLU A 722 -45.68 -4.83 6.26
C GLU A 722 -44.27 -4.20 6.16
N VAL A 723 -43.24 -5.03 6.10
CA VAL A 723 -41.84 -4.59 5.97
C VAL A 723 -41.49 -4.27 4.53
N LEU A 724 -41.98 -5.06 3.57
CA LEU A 724 -41.73 -4.86 2.15
C LEU A 724 -42.64 -3.76 1.58
N LYS A 725 -42.13 -2.99 0.65
CA LYS A 725 -42.96 -2.06 -0.11
C LYS A 725 -43.95 -2.83 -0.99
N PRO A 726 -45.17 -2.34 -1.19
CA PRO A 726 -46.16 -3.01 -2.05
C PRO A 726 -45.61 -3.33 -3.44
N GLY A 727 -45.74 -4.59 -3.86
CA GLY A 727 -45.29 -5.07 -5.16
C GLY A 727 -43.75 -5.27 -5.30
N GLN A 728 -43.02 -5.16 -4.21
CA GLN A 728 -41.60 -5.46 -4.15
C GLN A 728 -41.35 -6.81 -3.47
N ALA A 729 -40.35 -7.55 -3.97
CA ALA A 729 -39.92 -8.79 -3.34
C ALA A 729 -38.68 -8.58 -2.47
N GLY A 730 -38.61 -9.31 -1.37
CA GLY A 730 -37.41 -9.50 -0.57
C GLY A 730 -36.67 -10.78 -0.98
N ASN A 731 -35.44 -10.93 -0.54
CA ASN A 731 -34.60 -12.06 -0.91
C ASN A 731 -34.44 -12.22 -2.43
N LEU A 732 -34.37 -11.09 -3.13
CA LEU A 732 -34.19 -11.01 -4.57
C LEU A 732 -32.70 -10.97 -4.91
N PHE A 733 -32.21 -12.00 -5.62
CA PHE A 733 -30.86 -11.99 -6.17
C PHE A 733 -30.87 -11.44 -7.59
N ARG A 734 -29.98 -10.50 -7.84
CA ARG A 734 -29.85 -9.83 -9.12
C ARG A 734 -28.40 -9.84 -9.58
N VAL A 735 -28.20 -10.19 -10.84
CA VAL A 735 -26.88 -10.17 -11.48
C VAL A 735 -26.84 -9.01 -12.45
N TYR A 736 -25.77 -8.22 -12.34
CA TYR A 736 -25.55 -7.04 -13.18
C TYR A 736 -24.44 -7.30 -14.19
N GLU A 737 -24.52 -6.66 -15.35
CA GLU A 737 -23.41 -6.63 -16.29
C GLU A 737 -22.40 -5.58 -15.81
N ASP A 738 -21.34 -6.06 -15.19
CA ASP A 738 -20.24 -5.23 -14.71
C ASP A 738 -19.09 -5.29 -15.72
N LYS A 739 -18.92 -4.20 -16.49
CA LYS A 739 -17.85 -4.02 -17.47
C LYS A 739 -17.30 -2.61 -17.35
N PRO A 740 -16.43 -2.38 -16.36
CA PRO A 740 -15.83 -1.08 -16.17
C PRO A 740 -14.94 -0.71 -17.36
N ILE A 741 -14.78 0.57 -17.59
CA ILE A 741 -14.00 1.11 -18.71
C ILE A 741 -12.52 0.79 -18.50
N TYR A 742 -12.05 0.89 -17.25
CA TYR A 742 -10.68 0.60 -16.84
C TYR A 742 -10.67 -0.16 -15.50
N TYR A 743 -9.67 -1.00 -15.27
CA TYR A 743 -9.36 -1.62 -13.97
C TYR A 743 -10.53 -2.38 -13.34
N ASP A 744 -11.00 -3.39 -14.03
CA ASP A 744 -12.16 -4.21 -13.67
C ASP A 744 -12.12 -4.88 -12.28
N ASN A 745 -10.96 -4.99 -11.66
CA ASN A 745 -10.85 -5.45 -10.26
C ASN A 745 -11.05 -4.31 -9.24
N TRP A 746 -10.80 -3.08 -9.63
CA TRP A 746 -10.91 -1.92 -8.76
C TRP A 746 -12.26 -1.22 -8.86
N ASP A 747 -12.69 -0.93 -10.08
CA ASP A 747 -13.86 -0.09 -10.32
C ASP A 747 -15.13 -0.90 -10.59
N ILE A 748 -16.26 -0.29 -10.27
CA ILE A 748 -17.60 -0.66 -10.72
C ILE A 748 -18.19 0.61 -11.33
N ASP A 749 -18.19 0.67 -12.64
CA ASP A 749 -18.71 1.85 -13.35
C ASP A 749 -20.21 2.02 -13.17
N ILE A 750 -20.68 3.27 -13.22
CA ILE A 750 -22.08 3.63 -13.04
C ILE A 750 -23.02 2.86 -13.98
N PHE A 751 -22.53 2.42 -15.12
CA PHE A 751 -23.32 1.75 -16.17
C PHE A 751 -23.81 0.36 -15.79
N TYR A 752 -23.27 -0.27 -14.73
CA TYR A 752 -23.74 -1.57 -14.26
C TYR A 752 -25.25 -1.56 -13.93
N THR A 753 -25.80 -0.42 -13.53
CA THR A 753 -27.23 -0.29 -13.20
C THR A 753 -28.17 -0.36 -14.40
N GLU A 754 -27.67 -0.24 -15.61
CA GLU A 754 -28.49 -0.21 -16.83
C GLU A 754 -28.90 -1.60 -17.32
N LYS A 755 -28.18 -2.66 -16.89
CA LYS A 755 -28.42 -4.00 -17.39
C LYS A 755 -28.24 -5.05 -16.30
N PHE A 756 -29.33 -5.76 -16.01
CA PHE A 756 -29.36 -6.78 -14.96
C PHE A 756 -30.34 -7.90 -15.28
N TRP A 757 -30.22 -9.01 -14.54
CA TRP A 757 -31.10 -10.16 -14.60
C TRP A 757 -31.42 -10.63 -13.20
N ASP A 758 -32.69 -10.94 -12.92
CA ASP A 758 -33.10 -11.54 -11.68
C ASP A 758 -32.82 -13.06 -11.71
N VAL A 759 -32.27 -13.61 -10.64
CA VAL A 759 -31.96 -15.03 -10.50
C VAL A 759 -33.18 -15.74 -9.95
N THR A 760 -33.97 -16.35 -10.86
CA THR A 760 -35.25 -16.98 -10.55
C THR A 760 -35.31 -18.48 -10.80
N ASP A 761 -34.23 -19.09 -11.32
CA ASP A 761 -34.16 -20.52 -11.60
C ASP A 761 -34.00 -21.34 -10.31
N LEU A 762 -35.13 -21.55 -9.64
CA LEU A 762 -35.24 -22.27 -8.36
C LEU A 762 -35.04 -23.79 -8.60
N GLN A 763 -34.12 -24.42 -7.88
CA GLN A 763 -33.80 -25.83 -7.93
C GLN A 763 -34.30 -26.58 -6.71
N ASP A 764 -34.15 -25.98 -5.51
CA ASP A 764 -34.66 -26.56 -4.26
C ASP A 764 -35.29 -25.47 -3.37
N PHE A 765 -36.33 -25.85 -2.67
CA PHE A 765 -37.05 -25.03 -1.68
C PHE A 765 -37.58 -25.97 -0.60
N THR A 766 -36.74 -26.28 0.38
CA THR A 766 -37.03 -27.31 1.35
C THR A 766 -36.86 -26.83 2.79
N TRP A 767 -37.85 -27.04 3.64
CA TRP A 767 -37.70 -26.85 5.08
C TRP A 767 -36.90 -28.00 5.67
N THR A 768 -35.66 -27.74 6.06
CA THR A 768 -34.73 -28.73 6.60
C THR A 768 -34.82 -28.88 8.12
N GLU A 769 -35.29 -27.85 8.80
CA GLU A 769 -35.46 -27.83 10.26
C GLU A 769 -36.78 -27.16 10.63
N ASN A 770 -37.46 -27.70 11.66
CA ASN A 770 -38.55 -27.05 12.34
C ASN A 770 -38.55 -27.51 13.79
N GLY A 771 -37.94 -26.77 14.68
CA GLY A 771 -37.71 -27.12 16.07
C GLY A 771 -37.99 -26.00 17.04
N PRO A 772 -37.77 -26.21 18.34
CA PRO A 772 -38.09 -25.20 19.35
C PRO A 772 -37.23 -23.93 19.33
N VAL A 773 -36.07 -23.97 18.67
CA VAL A 773 -35.12 -22.86 18.62
C VAL A 773 -35.15 -22.13 17.27
N ARG A 774 -35.12 -22.91 16.17
CA ARG A 774 -35.15 -22.34 14.82
C ARG A 774 -35.90 -23.24 13.83
N ALA A 775 -36.47 -22.64 12.79
CA ALA A 775 -36.83 -23.29 11.54
C ALA A 775 -35.86 -22.83 10.45
N THR A 776 -35.44 -23.74 9.56
CA THR A 776 -34.49 -23.48 8.48
C THR A 776 -35.10 -23.78 7.14
N LEU A 777 -35.15 -22.83 6.24
CA LEU A 777 -35.50 -22.97 4.84
C LEU A 777 -34.24 -23.03 3.99
N HIS A 778 -34.02 -24.14 3.31
CA HIS A 778 -32.99 -24.35 2.34
C HIS A 778 -33.47 -23.94 0.96
N ILE A 779 -32.68 -23.11 0.22
CA ILE A 779 -33.02 -22.66 -1.12
C ILE A 779 -31.81 -22.84 -2.02
N GLU A 780 -31.98 -23.47 -3.18
CA GLU A 780 -30.98 -23.53 -4.23
C GLU A 780 -31.49 -22.84 -5.50
N ARG A 781 -30.65 -22.00 -6.13
CA ARG A 781 -30.94 -21.37 -7.42
C ARG A 781 -29.75 -21.51 -8.35
N ASN A 782 -30.02 -21.72 -9.64
CA ASN A 782 -28.98 -21.69 -10.65
C ASN A 782 -28.92 -20.35 -11.39
N TYR A 783 -27.72 -19.97 -11.75
CA TYR A 783 -27.45 -18.88 -12.69
C TYR A 783 -26.21 -19.22 -13.51
N SER A 784 -26.37 -19.38 -14.82
CA SER A 784 -25.31 -19.81 -15.72
C SER A 784 -24.65 -21.11 -15.23
N ASN A 785 -23.35 -21.10 -14.93
CA ASN A 785 -22.59 -22.23 -14.41
C ASN A 785 -22.44 -22.19 -12.87
N SER A 786 -23.18 -21.31 -12.20
CA SER A 786 -23.09 -21.13 -10.74
C SER A 786 -24.38 -21.59 -10.07
N THR A 787 -24.25 -22.11 -8.84
CA THR A 787 -25.36 -22.40 -7.95
C THR A 787 -25.29 -21.52 -6.73
N LEU A 788 -26.40 -20.86 -6.40
CA LEU A 788 -26.60 -20.09 -5.18
C LEU A 788 -27.30 -21.00 -4.17
N VAL A 789 -26.64 -21.25 -3.03
CA VAL A 789 -27.18 -22.03 -1.92
C VAL A 789 -27.41 -21.09 -0.73
N GLN A 790 -28.59 -21.17 -0.14
CA GLN A 790 -28.99 -20.27 0.94
C GLN A 790 -29.78 -21.05 1.99
N ASP A 791 -29.36 -20.90 3.27
CA ASP A 791 -30.14 -21.36 4.44
C ASP A 791 -30.69 -20.14 5.19
N ILE A 792 -32.01 -20.04 5.28
CA ILE A 792 -32.69 -18.95 5.99
C ILE A 792 -33.15 -19.48 7.34
N HIS A 793 -32.60 -18.96 8.43
CA HIS A 793 -32.96 -19.34 9.79
C HIS A 793 -34.01 -18.38 10.38
N PHE A 794 -35.17 -18.93 10.74
CA PHE A 794 -36.20 -18.24 11.50
C PHE A 794 -36.07 -18.61 12.97
N LEU A 795 -35.83 -17.61 13.83
CA LEU A 795 -35.55 -17.82 15.24
C LEU A 795 -36.80 -17.60 16.12
N SER A 796 -36.93 -18.40 17.18
CA SER A 796 -38.14 -18.40 18.05
C SER A 796 -38.15 -17.27 19.08
N LEU A 797 -36.99 -16.66 19.40
CA LEU A 797 -36.84 -15.80 20.58
C LEU A 797 -35.92 -14.59 20.36
N ILE A 798 -35.59 -14.25 19.12
CA ILE A 798 -34.80 -13.05 18.87
C ILE A 798 -35.68 -11.91 18.41
N HIS A 799 -35.65 -10.79 19.16
CA HIS A 799 -35.80 -9.47 18.58
C HIS A 799 -34.66 -9.20 17.62
N ILE A 800 -34.97 -8.74 16.42
CA ILE A 800 -33.97 -8.12 15.56
C ILE A 800 -33.31 -7.04 16.40
N SER A 801 -32.03 -7.24 16.75
CA SER A 801 -31.20 -6.12 17.20
C SER A 801 -31.33 -5.07 16.09
N GLU A 802 -31.67 -3.86 16.46
CA GLU A 802 -32.02 -2.77 15.55
C GLU A 802 -31.25 -2.82 14.23
N PRO A 803 -31.92 -2.70 13.07
CA PRO A 803 -31.23 -2.48 11.84
C PRO A 803 -30.40 -1.20 12.05
N THR A 804 -29.10 -1.29 11.78
CA THR A 804 -28.24 -0.12 11.68
C THR A 804 -29.02 0.91 10.85
N ARG A 805 -29.44 2.01 11.45
CA ARG A 805 -29.99 3.11 10.69
C ARG A 805 -28.92 3.58 9.75
N LEU A 806 -29.08 3.29 8.48
CA LEU A 806 -28.51 4.08 7.41
C LEU A 806 -29.38 5.34 7.32
N ASP A 807 -29.00 6.36 8.04
CA ASP A 807 -29.53 7.71 7.82
C ASP A 807 -28.85 8.31 6.59
#